data_9aeda5d284f6fdf0f3836caeaad33491
#
_entry.id   9aeda5d284f6fdf0f3836caeaad33491
#
_cell.length_a   1.000
_cell.length_b   1.000
_cell.length_c   1.000
_cell.angle_alpha   90.00
_cell.angle_beta   90.00
_cell.angle_gamma   90.00
#
_symmetry.space_group_name_H-M   'P 1'
#
loop_
_entity.id
_entity.type
_entity.pdbx_description
1 polymer ?
#
loop_
_entity_poly.entity_id
_entity_poly.type
_entity_poly.pdbx_seq_one_letter_code
_entity_poly.pdbx_strand_id
1 'polypeptide(L)'
;MISIDKNNISEEDFLEIYGAKENNLKDISLKIPRNKLVVVTGLSGSGKSSLAFETIYAEGQRRYMESLSSYARQFIGNMERPQVDDIKGLSPVISIEQKSVNKNPRSTVGTITEIYDYLRLLYARVAEPFSYNTGEKMVRYSEGQICDIITKTYKNKKVNILAPVVRARKGHYRELFENIRQQGFLRVRIDGEMKELAFGMQVDRYKTHDIEIVIDRLLVGEDKSRISKAIELAFKHGKGLLLIMEEGDDKVRFFSRLLMCPTTGLSYQDPEPNSFSFNSPYGACPKCNGLGEITVIDMNKIIPDMEKSIRKGGLAPIGEYKSSWIFNQLETLGLHYGFNLDTPLQELSEEALNAILYGSSEGFTVTKELYGTMSTFTATFDGIINFIVSQNDENASTAIKRWAASFMNETQCPECHGSRLKKESLYFKLNDKNIAELAEMDIVNLAQWFDDLPNHLNKKQKEISTDILSEIKKRINFLLNVGIDYLNLNRPAKSLSGGEAQRIRLATQIGSLLTGILYILDEPSIGLHQRDNQRLIESLKELRDIGNSIIVVEHDKDTMMAADHIIDIGPGAGSHGGEIMFEGTPKEAKKGHGLTCDYLNGKKKIEVPKKRRKPVDDKYIIIKGASGHNLKNVTLKLPLGMMVCITGVSGSGKSSLINETLYPILSKHFYRSLKEPLPYKSIEGLEHIDKVIEIDQAPIGRTPRSNPATYTKVFDEIRKLFGELPESRIRGYKAGRFSFNVKGGRCETCCGAGVRLIEMNFLPDVQVLCETCQGKRYNRETLEVRYKGKSINDVLNLTISEALVFFENFPLITQKIQALEDVGLGYLTLGQASTTLSGGEAQRVKLAAELSKKDTGKTLYILDEPTTGLHFEDIKVLMEVLNKLVEKGNTVLIIEHNLDVIKLADYIIDMGPEGGVKGGTIIGEGTPESIVKKGKGFTAKYLKEEL
;
A
#
# COMPACT_ATOMS: atom_id res chain seq x y z
N MET A 1 41.23 29.24 -13.28
CA MET A 1 42.18 28.27 -12.71
C MET A 1 42.58 28.79 -11.33
N ILE A 2 41.87 28.34 -10.30
CA ILE A 2 42.27 28.55 -8.91
C ILE A 2 42.76 27.19 -8.44
N SER A 3 44.09 27.13 -8.17
CA SER A 3 44.73 25.94 -7.58
C SER A 3 44.19 25.76 -6.15
N ILE A 4 43.43 24.74 -5.92
CA ILE A 4 43.01 24.34 -4.57
C ILE A 4 44.24 23.68 -3.92
N ASP A 5 44.75 24.37 -2.91
CA ASP A 5 45.83 23.89 -2.04
C ASP A 5 45.34 22.62 -1.29
N LYS A 6 46.08 21.53 -1.42
CA LYS A 6 45.74 20.21 -0.83
C LYS A 6 45.99 20.08 0.67
N ASN A 7 46.22 21.15 1.41
CA ASN A 7 46.66 21.08 2.80
C ASN A 7 45.79 21.84 3.83
N ASN A 8 44.56 22.21 3.52
CA ASN A 8 43.62 22.72 4.53
C ASN A 8 42.34 21.87 4.55
N ILE A 9 42.45 20.65 5.06
CA ILE A 9 41.28 19.86 5.41
C ILE A 9 40.83 20.34 6.79
N SER A 10 39.75 21.11 6.84
CA SER A 10 39.14 21.57 8.09
C SER A 10 38.41 20.41 8.79
N GLU A 11 38.30 20.45 10.14
CA GLU A 11 37.49 19.49 10.92
C GLU A 11 36.01 19.47 10.47
N GLU A 12 35.56 20.47 9.74
CA GLU A 12 34.20 20.59 9.19
C GLU A 12 33.91 19.68 7.96
N ASP A 13 34.95 19.05 7.37
CA ASP A 13 34.83 18.24 6.17
C ASP A 13 34.45 16.76 6.44
N PHE A 14 34.40 16.37 7.71
CA PHE A 14 34.12 15.00 8.12
C PHE A 14 32.98 14.89 9.14
N LEU A 15 32.23 13.79 9.04
CA LEU A 15 31.44 13.25 10.14
C LEU A 15 32.36 12.28 10.91
N GLU A 16 32.70 12.64 12.14
CA GLU A 16 33.59 11.83 12.96
C GLU A 16 32.80 11.10 14.03
N ILE A 17 32.96 9.78 14.10
CA ILE A 17 32.28 8.89 15.04
C ILE A 17 33.35 8.31 15.95
N TYR A 18 33.13 8.35 17.25
CA TYR A 18 34.04 7.85 18.28
C TYR A 18 33.34 6.82 19.15
N GLY A 19 33.90 5.62 19.24
CA GLY A 19 33.48 4.61 20.19
C GLY A 19 32.03 4.11 20.00
N ALA A 20 31.62 3.78 18.79
CA ALA A 20 30.29 3.23 18.54
C ALA A 20 30.22 1.76 18.95
N LYS A 21 29.29 1.45 19.87
CA LYS A 21 29.11 0.16 20.53
C LYS A 21 27.69 -0.40 20.43
N GLU A 22 26.85 0.20 19.57
CA GLU A 22 25.44 -0.21 19.44
C GLU A 22 25.35 -1.65 18.91
N ASN A 23 24.53 -2.48 19.56
CA ASN A 23 24.32 -3.90 19.24
C ASN A 23 25.63 -4.71 19.14
N ASN A 24 26.04 -5.06 17.91
CA ASN A 24 27.24 -5.88 17.67
C ASN A 24 28.48 -5.07 17.29
N LEU A 25 28.42 -3.73 17.27
CA LEU A 25 29.56 -2.88 16.96
C LEU A 25 30.63 -2.99 18.06
N LYS A 26 31.89 -3.14 17.67
CA LYS A 26 33.03 -3.37 18.57
C LYS A 26 33.87 -2.12 18.76
N ASP A 27 33.31 -1.11 19.43
CA ASP A 27 34.01 0.15 19.77
C ASP A 27 34.66 0.82 18.56
N ILE A 28 33.88 0.95 17.48
CA ILE A 28 34.42 1.46 16.22
C ILE A 28 34.48 2.98 16.21
N SER A 29 35.61 3.49 15.67
CA SER A 29 35.79 4.91 15.39
C SER A 29 36.14 5.11 13.93
N LEU A 30 35.48 6.06 13.26
CA LEU A 30 35.67 6.30 11.82
C LEU A 30 35.38 7.75 11.43
N LYS A 31 35.91 8.16 10.25
CA LYS A 31 35.73 9.51 9.67
C LYS A 31 35.07 9.39 8.32
N ILE A 32 33.81 9.79 8.23
CA ILE A 32 33.00 9.76 7.00
C ILE A 32 33.11 11.12 6.29
N PRO A 33 33.55 11.19 5.03
CA PRO A 33 33.63 12.46 4.33
C PRO A 33 32.25 13.04 4.06
N ARG A 34 32.08 14.34 4.34
CA ARG A 34 30.83 15.08 4.07
C ARG A 34 30.73 15.46 2.60
N ASN A 35 29.48 15.74 2.16
CA ASN A 35 29.15 16.07 0.76
C ASN A 35 29.63 15.01 -0.24
N LYS A 36 29.58 13.74 0.18
CA LYS A 36 29.98 12.57 -0.60
C LYS A 36 28.90 11.52 -0.57
N LEU A 37 28.93 10.65 -1.58
CA LEU A 37 28.16 9.41 -1.62
C LEU A 37 28.97 8.31 -0.96
N VAL A 38 28.59 7.89 0.23
CA VAL A 38 29.26 6.87 1.02
C VAL A 38 28.43 5.60 1.03
N VAL A 39 29.03 4.47 0.73
CA VAL A 39 28.37 3.17 0.80
C VAL A 39 28.88 2.39 2.00
N VAL A 40 27.94 1.96 2.86
CA VAL A 40 28.21 1.04 3.97
C VAL A 40 27.81 -0.36 3.53
N THR A 41 28.74 -1.28 3.50
CA THR A 41 28.56 -2.66 3.01
C THR A 41 29.09 -3.71 3.99
N GLY A 42 28.95 -5.00 3.68
CA GLY A 42 29.35 -6.14 4.50
C GLY A 42 28.30 -7.24 4.56
N LEU A 43 28.58 -8.34 5.21
CA LEU A 43 27.68 -9.50 5.38
C LEU A 43 26.35 -9.09 6.03
N SER A 44 25.28 -9.87 5.81
CA SER A 44 24.04 -9.73 6.56
C SER A 44 24.31 -9.93 8.06
N GLY A 45 23.82 -9.01 8.90
CA GLY A 45 24.08 -9.05 10.34
C GLY A 45 25.48 -8.61 10.78
N SER A 46 26.30 -8.02 9.91
CA SER A 46 27.65 -7.53 10.26
C SER A 46 27.66 -6.24 11.10
N GLY A 47 26.53 -5.49 11.18
CA GLY A 47 26.44 -4.25 11.93
C GLY A 47 26.21 -2.99 11.09
N LYS A 48 25.95 -3.11 9.77
CA LYS A 48 25.68 -1.99 8.88
C LYS A 48 24.54 -1.10 9.35
N SER A 49 23.40 -1.69 9.63
CA SER A 49 22.21 -0.97 10.13
C SER A 49 22.44 -0.41 11.53
N SER A 50 23.19 -1.10 12.36
CA SER A 50 23.57 -0.60 13.70
C SER A 50 24.42 0.66 13.61
N LEU A 51 25.33 0.76 12.65
CA LEU A 51 26.10 1.99 12.40
C LEU A 51 25.22 3.08 11.78
N ALA A 52 24.54 2.81 10.67
CA ALA A 52 23.86 3.82 9.87
C ALA A 52 22.57 4.34 10.55
N PHE A 53 21.69 3.42 11.02
CA PHE A 53 20.38 3.78 11.55
C PHE A 53 20.36 3.88 13.07
N GLU A 54 20.92 2.89 13.79
CA GLU A 54 20.81 2.83 15.25
C GLU A 54 21.86 3.69 15.96
N THR A 55 22.92 4.10 15.26
CA THR A 55 23.94 5.03 15.80
C THR A 55 23.81 6.42 15.18
N ILE A 56 24.09 6.58 13.87
CA ILE A 56 24.17 7.92 13.23
C ILE A 56 22.80 8.57 13.15
N TYR A 57 21.79 7.87 12.58
CA TYR A 57 20.44 8.42 12.47
C TYR A 57 19.79 8.65 13.83
N ALA A 58 19.89 7.69 14.74
CA ALA A 58 19.32 7.79 16.08
C ALA A 58 19.88 9.00 16.85
N GLU A 59 21.20 9.25 16.82
CA GLU A 59 21.82 10.41 17.45
C GLU A 59 21.41 11.71 16.76
N GLY A 60 21.33 11.74 15.44
CA GLY A 60 20.83 12.90 14.69
C GLY A 60 19.40 13.26 15.03
N GLN A 61 18.52 12.25 15.11
CA GLN A 61 17.13 12.40 15.52
C GLN A 61 17.02 12.87 16.98
N ARG A 62 17.83 12.31 17.88
CA ARG A 62 17.88 12.72 19.29
C ARG A 62 18.26 14.19 19.43
N ARG A 63 19.33 14.65 18.75
CA ARG A 63 19.76 16.07 18.75
C ARG A 63 18.71 17.00 18.19
N TYR A 64 18.02 16.58 17.11
CA TYR A 64 16.90 17.34 16.56
C TYR A 64 15.77 17.48 17.58
N MET A 65 15.40 16.39 18.25
CA MET A 65 14.34 16.39 19.27
C MET A 65 14.71 17.26 20.49
N GLU A 66 15.97 17.27 20.89
CA GLU A 66 16.46 18.16 21.97
C GLU A 66 16.34 19.64 21.62
N SER A 67 16.39 19.99 20.34
CA SER A 67 16.21 21.37 19.88
C SER A 67 14.74 21.84 19.97
N LEU A 68 13.78 20.95 20.13
CA LEU A 68 12.37 21.28 20.24
C LEU A 68 12.02 21.87 21.61
N SER A 69 10.88 22.58 21.69
CA SER A 69 10.38 23.15 22.93
C SER A 69 10.15 22.09 24.02
N SER A 70 10.25 22.47 25.28
CA SER A 70 9.99 21.59 26.43
C SER A 70 8.58 20.99 26.39
N TYR A 71 7.61 21.72 25.86
CA TYR A 71 6.24 21.24 25.66
C TYR A 71 6.19 20.10 24.64
N ALA A 72 6.82 20.25 23.47
CA ALA A 72 6.90 19.20 22.46
C ALA A 72 7.61 17.95 22.99
N ARG A 73 8.69 18.11 23.76
CA ARG A 73 9.43 16.99 24.38
C ARG A 73 8.60 16.15 25.36
N GLN A 74 7.64 16.75 26.08
CA GLN A 74 6.77 16.02 26.98
C GLN A 74 5.86 15.01 26.28
N PHE A 75 5.50 15.28 25.02
CA PHE A 75 4.66 14.37 24.22
C PHE A 75 5.46 13.29 23.51
N ILE A 76 6.73 13.54 23.22
CA ILE A 76 7.59 12.67 22.41
C ILE A 76 8.34 11.65 23.30
N GLY A 77 8.49 11.94 24.60
CA GLY A 77 9.28 11.13 25.52
C GLY A 77 10.80 11.34 25.36
N ASN A 78 11.58 10.74 26.27
CA ASN A 78 13.03 10.76 26.18
C ASN A 78 13.50 9.65 25.23
N MET A 79 14.16 10.01 24.15
CA MET A 79 14.88 9.05 23.31
C MET A 79 16.16 8.61 24.04
N GLU A 80 16.39 7.33 24.09
CA GLU A 80 17.64 6.79 24.64
C GLU A 80 18.80 7.22 23.72
N ARG A 81 19.92 7.59 24.34
CA ARG A 81 21.14 7.91 23.60
C ARG A 81 21.74 6.61 23.08
N PRO A 82 22.09 6.51 21.78
CA PRO A 82 22.79 5.36 21.26
C PRO A 82 24.14 5.18 21.99
N GLN A 83 24.61 3.94 22.05
CA GLN A 83 25.88 3.59 22.70
C GLN A 83 27.07 4.03 21.82
N VAL A 84 27.36 5.32 21.88
CA VAL A 84 28.46 5.98 21.17
C VAL A 84 29.08 7.04 22.08
N ASP A 85 30.40 7.14 22.07
CA ASP A 85 31.11 8.08 22.92
C ASP A 85 30.84 9.52 22.45
N ASP A 86 31.08 9.84 21.17
CA ASP A 86 30.75 11.14 20.55
C ASP A 86 30.57 11.04 19.04
N ILE A 87 29.77 11.96 18.48
CA ILE A 87 29.62 12.15 17.02
C ILE A 87 29.78 13.65 16.72
N LYS A 88 30.82 14.02 15.96
CA LYS A 88 31.08 15.39 15.52
C LYS A 88 30.72 15.59 14.04
N GLY A 89 30.41 16.81 13.65
CA GLY A 89 30.12 17.18 12.27
C GLY A 89 28.75 16.63 11.74
N LEU A 90 27.84 16.24 12.66
CA LEU A 90 26.53 15.67 12.29
C LEU A 90 25.59 16.78 11.80
N SER A 91 25.21 16.71 10.52
CA SER A 91 24.16 17.53 9.91
C SER A 91 22.77 17.04 10.31
N PRO A 92 21.68 17.82 10.06
CA PRO A 92 20.32 17.29 10.15
C PRO A 92 20.18 16.01 9.30
N VAL A 93 19.55 14.98 9.87
CA VAL A 93 19.51 13.64 9.27
C VAL A 93 18.10 13.30 8.79
N ILE A 94 18.00 12.76 7.58
CA ILE A 94 16.77 12.21 7.01
C ILE A 94 17.02 10.75 6.65
N SER A 95 16.18 9.85 7.21
CA SER A 95 16.20 8.44 6.88
C SER A 95 15.15 8.09 5.82
N ILE A 96 15.54 7.26 4.84
CA ILE A 96 14.66 6.73 3.82
C ILE A 96 14.71 5.20 3.89
N GLU A 97 13.89 4.65 4.79
CA GLU A 97 13.79 3.21 5.05
C GLU A 97 12.75 2.53 4.17
N GLN A 98 12.92 1.24 3.96
CA GLN A 98 12.00 0.39 3.20
C GLN A 98 10.70 0.06 3.95
N LYS A 99 10.76 -0.06 5.28
CA LYS A 99 9.67 -0.63 6.12
C LYS A 99 8.41 0.23 6.27
N SER A 100 8.46 1.51 5.98
CA SER A 100 7.37 2.44 6.28
C SER A 100 6.44 2.65 5.08
N VAL A 101 5.68 1.63 4.70
CA VAL A 101 4.57 1.80 3.73
C VAL A 101 3.40 2.50 4.44
N ASN A 102 2.97 3.63 3.89
CA ASN A 102 1.82 4.36 4.42
C ASN A 102 0.54 3.53 4.26
N LYS A 103 -0.07 3.12 5.37
CA LYS A 103 -1.30 2.30 5.39
C LYS A 103 -2.58 3.12 5.21
N ASN A 104 -2.48 4.44 5.13
CA ASN A 104 -3.65 5.29 4.93
C ASN A 104 -4.28 5.02 3.55
N PRO A 105 -5.54 4.56 3.46
CA PRO A 105 -6.17 4.22 2.19
C PRO A 105 -6.39 5.44 1.27
N ARG A 106 -6.29 6.65 1.82
CA ARG A 106 -6.41 7.90 1.08
C ARG A 106 -5.09 8.43 0.53
N SER A 107 -3.95 7.86 0.93
CA SER A 107 -2.65 8.23 0.37
C SER A 107 -2.45 7.61 -1.00
N THR A 108 -2.05 8.43 -1.97
CA THR A 108 -1.73 8.01 -3.34
C THR A 108 -0.33 8.51 -3.73
N VAL A 109 0.23 8.00 -4.82
CA VAL A 109 1.49 8.51 -5.38
C VAL A 109 1.40 10.03 -5.56
N GLY A 110 0.31 10.54 -6.15
CA GLY A 110 0.13 11.98 -6.38
C GLY A 110 0.11 12.84 -5.11
N THR A 111 -0.45 12.30 -4.01
CA THR A 111 -0.47 13.05 -2.72
C THR A 111 0.86 13.00 -1.98
N ILE A 112 1.60 11.87 -2.07
CA ILE A 112 2.92 11.75 -1.44
C ILE A 112 3.96 12.63 -2.14
N THR A 113 3.85 12.76 -3.47
CA THR A 113 4.76 13.58 -4.30
C THR A 113 4.33 15.05 -4.38
N GLU A 114 3.23 15.43 -3.73
CA GLU A 114 2.60 16.75 -3.80
C GLU A 114 2.15 17.18 -5.21
N ILE A 115 2.36 16.34 -6.24
CA ILE A 115 1.95 16.67 -7.62
C ILE A 115 0.45 16.90 -7.68
N TYR A 116 -0.34 16.10 -6.94
CA TYR A 116 -1.79 16.24 -6.91
C TYR A 116 -2.24 17.58 -6.30
N ASP A 117 -1.48 18.15 -5.38
CA ASP A 117 -1.79 19.46 -4.78
C ASP A 117 -1.61 20.58 -5.80
N TYR A 118 -0.55 20.52 -6.61
CA TYR A 118 -0.37 21.44 -7.73
C TYR A 118 -1.42 21.24 -8.84
N LEU A 119 -1.82 20.00 -9.12
CA LEU A 119 -2.92 19.71 -10.06
C LEU A 119 -4.22 20.34 -9.61
N ARG A 120 -4.59 20.21 -8.32
CA ARG A 120 -5.79 20.85 -7.76
C ARG A 120 -5.75 22.36 -7.92
N LEU A 121 -4.59 22.98 -7.68
CA LEU A 121 -4.40 24.41 -7.88
C LEU A 121 -4.52 24.81 -9.35
N LEU A 122 -3.90 24.03 -10.24
CA LEU A 122 -3.97 24.25 -11.70
C LEU A 122 -5.41 24.20 -12.20
N TYR A 123 -6.16 23.16 -11.82
CA TYR A 123 -7.56 23.00 -12.23
C TYR A 123 -8.46 24.09 -11.66
N ALA A 124 -8.27 24.50 -10.43
CA ALA A 124 -9.03 25.59 -9.82
C ALA A 124 -8.82 26.94 -10.51
N ARG A 125 -7.63 27.18 -11.12
CA ARG A 125 -7.27 28.47 -11.71
C ARG A 125 -7.39 28.54 -13.22
N VAL A 126 -7.24 27.41 -13.93
CA VAL A 126 -7.02 27.39 -15.38
C VAL A 126 -8.03 26.52 -16.11
N ALA A 127 -8.62 25.47 -15.47
CA ALA A 127 -9.53 24.55 -16.13
C ALA A 127 -10.86 25.22 -16.54
N GLU A 128 -11.41 24.75 -17.63
CA GLU A 128 -12.69 25.19 -18.17
C GLU A 128 -13.84 24.31 -17.66
N PRO A 129 -14.93 24.91 -17.17
CA PRO A 129 -16.08 24.18 -16.64
C PRO A 129 -17.02 23.74 -17.75
N PHE A 130 -17.52 22.52 -17.69
CA PHE A 130 -18.53 21.94 -18.58
C PHE A 130 -19.71 21.38 -17.77
N SER A 131 -20.89 21.37 -18.34
CA SER A 131 -22.10 20.81 -17.76
C SER A 131 -22.07 19.29 -17.83
N TYR A 132 -22.27 18.59 -16.70
CA TYR A 132 -22.34 17.12 -16.71
C TYR A 132 -23.61 16.56 -17.33
N ASN A 133 -24.65 17.40 -17.58
CA ASN A 133 -25.89 16.99 -18.21
C ASN A 133 -25.84 17.13 -19.75
N THR A 134 -25.24 18.22 -20.26
CA THR A 134 -25.27 18.54 -21.69
C THR A 134 -23.90 18.49 -22.36
N GLY A 135 -22.82 18.51 -21.60
CA GLY A 135 -21.45 18.63 -22.11
C GLY A 135 -21.08 20.04 -22.59
N GLU A 136 -22.02 21.01 -22.51
CA GLU A 136 -21.78 22.39 -22.94
C GLU A 136 -20.84 23.11 -21.96
N LYS A 137 -20.05 24.05 -22.51
CA LYS A 137 -19.19 24.91 -21.69
C LYS A 137 -20.05 25.85 -20.85
N MET A 138 -19.76 25.89 -19.55
CA MET A 138 -20.47 26.76 -18.64
C MET A 138 -20.04 28.21 -18.79
N VAL A 139 -20.96 29.11 -18.56
CA VAL A 139 -20.77 30.54 -18.66
C VAL A 139 -21.08 31.24 -17.36
N ARG A 140 -20.42 32.37 -17.15
CA ARG A 140 -20.71 33.30 -16.07
C ARG A 140 -21.02 34.64 -16.68
N TYR A 141 -22.05 35.30 -16.20
CA TYR A 141 -22.44 36.62 -16.67
C TYR A 141 -22.27 37.65 -15.53
N SER A 142 -21.65 38.77 -15.83
CA SER A 142 -21.73 39.96 -14.96
C SER A 142 -23.11 40.61 -15.10
N GLU A 143 -23.54 41.35 -14.07
CA GLU A 143 -24.84 42.03 -14.10
C GLU A 143 -24.98 42.98 -15.29
N GLY A 144 -23.89 43.71 -15.67
CA GLY A 144 -23.85 44.54 -16.82
C GLY A 144 -24.05 43.76 -18.15
N GLN A 145 -23.38 42.59 -18.27
CA GLN A 145 -23.57 41.71 -19.42
C GLN A 145 -24.99 41.18 -19.51
N ILE A 146 -25.60 40.80 -18.37
CA ILE A 146 -27.01 40.34 -18.35
C ILE A 146 -27.94 41.46 -18.77
N CYS A 147 -27.75 42.65 -18.22
CA CYS A 147 -28.51 43.84 -18.60
C CYS A 147 -28.40 44.13 -20.12
N ASP A 148 -27.20 44.07 -20.67
CA ASP A 148 -26.97 44.27 -22.09
C ASP A 148 -27.61 43.17 -22.98
N ILE A 149 -27.51 41.91 -22.54
CA ILE A 149 -28.14 40.76 -23.22
C ILE A 149 -29.67 40.94 -23.21
N ILE A 150 -30.26 41.27 -22.06
CA ILE A 150 -31.70 41.49 -21.93
C ILE A 150 -32.13 42.62 -22.87
N THR A 151 -31.45 43.78 -22.81
CA THR A 151 -31.74 44.95 -23.63
C THR A 151 -31.63 44.67 -25.11
N LYS A 152 -30.65 43.86 -25.55
CA LYS A 152 -30.46 43.52 -26.95
C LYS A 152 -31.44 42.46 -27.46
N THR A 153 -31.61 41.35 -26.66
CA THR A 153 -32.36 40.17 -27.11
C THR A 153 -33.88 40.41 -27.05
N TYR A 154 -34.35 41.13 -26.03
CA TYR A 154 -35.76 41.31 -25.73
C TYR A 154 -36.25 42.75 -25.99
N LYS A 155 -35.56 43.52 -26.85
CA LYS A 155 -35.92 44.89 -27.16
C LYS A 155 -37.39 44.98 -27.63
N ASN A 156 -38.16 45.87 -27.01
CA ASN A 156 -39.62 46.11 -27.25
C ASN A 156 -40.50 44.86 -26.92
N LYS A 157 -40.00 43.90 -26.15
CA LYS A 157 -40.79 42.75 -25.70
C LYS A 157 -41.09 42.86 -24.19
N LYS A 158 -42.20 42.29 -23.79
CA LYS A 158 -42.55 42.15 -22.38
C LYS A 158 -41.90 40.91 -21.82
N VAL A 159 -41.17 41.06 -20.73
CA VAL A 159 -40.46 39.95 -20.07
C VAL A 159 -40.79 39.87 -18.55
N ASN A 160 -40.80 38.66 -18.03
CA ASN A 160 -40.86 38.38 -16.63
C ASN A 160 -39.44 38.05 -16.17
N ILE A 161 -38.98 38.74 -15.12
CA ILE A 161 -37.74 38.42 -14.41
C ILE A 161 -38.13 37.61 -13.21
N LEU A 162 -37.62 36.39 -13.10
CA LEU A 162 -37.98 35.39 -12.10
C LEU A 162 -36.78 35.01 -11.23
N ALA A 163 -37.05 34.79 -9.96
CA ALA A 163 -36.03 34.31 -9.01
C ALA A 163 -36.38 32.89 -8.51
N PRO A 164 -35.62 31.84 -8.81
CA PRO A 164 -35.93 30.50 -8.35
C PRO A 164 -35.63 30.36 -6.85
N VAL A 165 -36.60 29.91 -6.06
CA VAL A 165 -36.49 29.72 -4.62
C VAL A 165 -36.58 28.24 -4.22
N VAL A 166 -37.26 27.43 -5.04
CA VAL A 166 -37.34 25.98 -4.89
C VAL A 166 -37.06 25.33 -6.22
N ARG A 167 -36.20 24.31 -6.28
CA ARG A 167 -35.89 23.54 -7.49
C ARG A 167 -35.94 22.06 -7.22
N ALA A 168 -36.84 21.35 -7.87
CA ALA A 168 -37.02 19.89 -7.83
C ALA A 168 -37.04 19.31 -6.40
N ARG A 169 -37.78 19.94 -5.47
CA ARG A 169 -37.88 19.49 -4.07
C ARG A 169 -39.32 19.22 -3.66
N LYS A 170 -39.53 18.20 -2.82
CA LYS A 170 -40.82 17.89 -2.21
C LYS A 170 -41.12 18.83 -1.04
N GLY A 171 -42.39 19.18 -0.84
CA GLY A 171 -42.81 20.00 0.31
C GLY A 171 -44.10 20.75 0.02
N HIS A 172 -44.82 21.15 1.03
CA HIS A 172 -46.08 21.92 0.89
C HIS A 172 -45.87 23.44 0.74
N TYR A 173 -44.72 23.95 1.16
CA TYR A 173 -44.21 25.32 1.01
C TYR A 173 -45.10 26.44 1.49
N ARG A 174 -46.07 26.19 2.39
CA ARG A 174 -47.00 27.19 2.89
C ARG A 174 -46.29 28.38 3.54
N GLU A 175 -45.32 28.13 4.41
CA GLU A 175 -44.56 29.20 5.08
C GLU A 175 -43.73 30.01 4.08
N LEU A 176 -43.19 29.37 3.04
CA LEU A 176 -42.44 30.03 1.99
C LEU A 176 -43.33 31.02 1.21
N PHE A 177 -44.53 30.61 0.80
CA PHE A 177 -45.46 31.48 0.11
C PHE A 177 -45.91 32.66 0.96
N GLU A 178 -46.09 32.42 2.25
CA GLU A 178 -46.49 33.52 3.17
C GLU A 178 -45.33 34.52 3.35
N ASN A 179 -44.09 34.03 3.47
CA ASN A 179 -42.90 34.88 3.57
C ASN A 179 -42.71 35.72 2.29
N ILE A 180 -42.86 35.10 1.11
CA ILE A 180 -42.77 35.83 -0.19
C ILE A 180 -43.84 36.90 -0.26
N ARG A 181 -45.07 36.62 0.16
CA ARG A 181 -46.18 37.58 0.19
C ARG A 181 -45.93 38.75 1.14
N GLN A 182 -45.37 38.47 2.35
CA GLN A 182 -44.97 39.52 3.31
C GLN A 182 -43.89 40.45 2.79
N GLN A 183 -43.02 39.94 1.92
CA GLN A 183 -41.99 40.74 1.26
C GLN A 183 -42.54 41.62 0.09
N GLY A 184 -43.86 41.57 -0.18
CA GLY A 184 -44.50 42.41 -1.18
C GLY A 184 -44.58 41.84 -2.57
N PHE A 185 -44.18 40.58 -2.80
CA PHE A 185 -44.35 39.94 -4.12
C PHE A 185 -45.76 39.42 -4.29
N LEU A 186 -46.31 39.60 -5.49
CA LEU A 186 -47.72 39.28 -5.78
C LEU A 186 -47.89 37.97 -6.54
N ARG A 187 -46.85 37.49 -7.23
CA ARG A 187 -46.96 36.36 -8.14
C ARG A 187 -45.76 35.43 -7.98
N VAL A 188 -46.05 34.16 -8.22
CA VAL A 188 -45.02 33.08 -8.33
C VAL A 188 -45.33 32.25 -9.56
N ARG A 189 -44.28 31.62 -10.10
CA ARG A 189 -44.43 30.58 -11.10
C ARG A 189 -44.18 29.25 -10.37
N ILE A 190 -45.10 28.30 -10.49
CA ILE A 190 -45.05 26.98 -9.83
C ILE A 190 -45.18 25.92 -10.93
N ASP A 191 -44.20 25.07 -11.07
CA ASP A 191 -44.18 23.99 -12.05
C ASP A 191 -44.48 24.44 -13.47
N GLY A 192 -44.02 25.65 -13.83
CA GLY A 192 -44.27 26.26 -15.12
C GLY A 192 -45.49 27.16 -15.19
N GLU A 193 -46.41 27.15 -14.25
CA GLU A 193 -47.63 27.95 -14.29
C GLU A 193 -47.55 29.23 -13.42
N MET A 194 -47.95 30.36 -13.96
CA MET A 194 -48.03 31.61 -13.21
C MET A 194 -49.26 31.63 -12.30
N LYS A 195 -49.03 31.87 -11.00
CA LYS A 195 -50.09 31.91 -9.95
C LYS A 195 -49.96 33.19 -9.12
N GLU A 196 -51.09 33.74 -8.74
CA GLU A 196 -51.13 34.83 -7.75
C GLU A 196 -51.06 34.28 -6.35
N LEU A 197 -50.26 34.93 -5.51
CA LEU A 197 -50.05 34.51 -4.12
C LEU A 197 -51.32 34.79 -3.30
N ALA A 198 -52.00 33.75 -2.83
CA ALA A 198 -53.17 33.82 -1.96
C ALA A 198 -52.76 33.45 -0.50
N PHE A 199 -53.54 33.93 0.47
CA PHE A 199 -53.40 33.57 1.85
C PHE A 199 -53.60 32.06 2.07
N GLY A 200 -52.70 31.41 2.73
CA GLY A 200 -52.76 29.97 2.97
C GLY A 200 -52.43 29.08 1.82
N MET A 201 -51.88 29.64 0.73
CA MET A 201 -51.44 28.88 -0.48
C MET A 201 -50.43 27.76 -0.12
N GLN A 202 -50.66 26.59 -0.67
CA GLN A 202 -49.79 25.42 -0.50
C GLN A 202 -49.82 24.55 -1.75
N VAL A 203 -48.81 23.69 -1.90
CA VAL A 203 -48.70 22.72 -3.02
C VAL A 203 -48.66 21.31 -2.45
N ASP A 204 -48.78 20.30 -3.32
CA ASP A 204 -48.81 18.89 -2.94
C ASP A 204 -47.48 18.47 -2.28
N ARG A 205 -47.52 18.05 -1.04
CA ARG A 205 -46.36 17.65 -0.23
C ARG A 205 -45.55 16.52 -0.84
N TYR A 206 -46.15 15.64 -1.61
CA TYR A 206 -45.53 14.41 -2.13
C TYR A 206 -44.94 14.55 -3.51
N LYS A 207 -45.27 15.62 -4.22
CA LYS A 207 -44.73 15.96 -5.53
C LYS A 207 -43.46 16.81 -5.42
N THR A 208 -42.60 16.74 -6.42
CA THR A 208 -41.48 17.67 -6.59
C THR A 208 -41.97 18.94 -7.25
N HIS A 209 -41.55 20.08 -6.75
CA HIS A 209 -41.98 21.38 -7.23
C HIS A 209 -40.79 22.26 -7.60
N ASP A 210 -40.97 23.07 -8.63
CA ASP A 210 -40.14 24.23 -8.99
C ASP A 210 -40.96 25.50 -8.69
N ILE A 211 -40.43 26.40 -7.84
CA ILE A 211 -41.08 27.63 -7.45
C ILE A 211 -40.16 28.81 -7.73
N GLU A 212 -40.63 29.75 -8.53
CA GLU A 212 -39.93 30.99 -8.82
C GLU A 212 -40.77 32.21 -8.43
N ILE A 213 -40.13 33.21 -7.81
CA ILE A 213 -40.75 34.49 -7.51
C ILE A 213 -40.72 35.35 -8.76
N VAL A 214 -41.86 35.95 -9.12
CA VAL A 214 -41.89 36.99 -10.19
C VAL A 214 -41.40 38.29 -9.58
N ILE A 215 -40.18 38.67 -9.89
CA ILE A 215 -39.55 39.89 -9.36
C ILE A 215 -40.08 41.15 -10.05
N ASP A 216 -40.13 41.13 -11.37
CA ASP A 216 -40.63 42.25 -12.15
C ASP A 216 -41.19 41.78 -13.50
N ARG A 217 -42.20 42.50 -14.01
CA ARG A 217 -42.77 42.35 -15.33
C ARG A 217 -42.57 43.67 -16.07
N LEU A 218 -41.70 43.70 -17.03
CA LEU A 218 -41.35 44.97 -17.70
C LEU A 218 -41.32 44.83 -19.22
N LEU A 219 -41.62 45.93 -19.87
CA LEU A 219 -41.37 46.10 -21.28
C LEU A 219 -39.91 46.54 -21.43
N VAL A 220 -39.11 45.76 -22.16
CA VAL A 220 -37.68 46.04 -22.34
C VAL A 220 -37.53 47.24 -23.28
N GLY A 221 -37.18 48.40 -22.70
CA GLY A 221 -36.94 49.67 -23.41
C GLY A 221 -35.53 50.19 -23.14
N GLU A 222 -35.38 51.52 -23.17
CA GLU A 222 -34.09 52.17 -22.93
C GLU A 222 -33.73 52.35 -21.44
N ASP A 223 -34.67 52.11 -20.52
CA ASP A 223 -34.45 52.25 -19.07
C ASP A 223 -33.66 51.08 -18.49
N LYS A 224 -32.33 51.16 -18.61
CA LYS A 224 -31.42 50.16 -18.06
C LYS A 224 -31.39 50.14 -16.51
N SER A 225 -31.81 51.25 -15.85
CA SER A 225 -31.78 51.34 -14.38
C SER A 225 -32.80 50.39 -13.71
N ARG A 226 -34.02 50.32 -14.28
CA ARG A 226 -35.04 49.40 -13.81
C ARG A 226 -34.67 47.94 -14.00
N ILE A 227 -34.09 47.62 -15.17
CA ILE A 227 -33.61 46.28 -15.49
C ILE A 227 -32.51 45.88 -14.49
N SER A 228 -31.53 46.74 -14.21
CA SER A 228 -30.43 46.48 -13.28
C SER A 228 -30.94 46.21 -11.85
N LYS A 229 -31.89 47.00 -11.36
CA LYS A 229 -32.50 46.79 -10.04
C LYS A 229 -33.27 45.47 -9.93
N ALA A 230 -33.99 45.14 -10.99
CA ALA A 230 -34.74 43.88 -11.05
C ALA A 230 -33.76 42.66 -11.08
N ILE A 231 -32.64 42.78 -11.80
CA ILE A 231 -31.57 41.75 -11.77
C ILE A 231 -30.97 41.58 -10.38
N GLU A 232 -30.61 42.70 -9.72
CA GLU A 232 -30.05 42.66 -8.36
C GLU A 232 -31.01 42.01 -7.38
N LEU A 233 -32.30 42.38 -7.42
CA LEU A 233 -33.33 41.79 -6.56
C LEU A 233 -33.54 40.30 -6.86
N ALA A 234 -33.54 39.93 -8.13
CA ALA A 234 -33.67 38.53 -8.56
C ALA A 234 -32.50 37.68 -8.06
N PHE A 235 -31.27 38.18 -8.13
CA PHE A 235 -30.11 37.48 -7.61
C PHE A 235 -30.13 37.34 -6.08
N LYS A 236 -30.62 38.36 -5.38
CA LYS A 236 -30.77 38.31 -3.92
C LYS A 236 -31.72 37.16 -3.49
N HIS A 237 -32.87 37.03 -4.13
CA HIS A 237 -33.86 35.99 -3.80
C HIS A 237 -33.53 34.63 -4.39
N GLY A 238 -33.00 34.60 -5.62
CA GLY A 238 -32.61 33.40 -6.33
C GLY A 238 -31.22 32.88 -5.99
N LYS A 239 -30.55 33.40 -4.94
CA LYS A 239 -29.21 33.00 -4.51
C LYS A 239 -28.16 33.01 -5.63
N GLY A 240 -28.18 34.08 -6.43
CA GLY A 240 -27.27 34.28 -7.57
C GLY A 240 -27.74 33.68 -8.89
N LEU A 241 -28.96 33.18 -8.98
CA LEU A 241 -29.62 32.67 -10.18
C LEU A 241 -30.86 33.50 -10.51
N LEU A 242 -31.08 33.82 -11.77
CA LEU A 242 -32.29 34.42 -12.24
C LEU A 242 -32.73 33.77 -13.56
N LEU A 243 -34.02 33.86 -13.83
CA LEU A 243 -34.62 33.39 -15.09
C LEU A 243 -35.33 34.55 -15.80
N ILE A 244 -35.32 34.53 -17.11
CA ILE A 244 -36.07 35.47 -17.94
C ILE A 244 -36.98 34.68 -18.85
N MET A 245 -38.21 35.10 -18.89
CA MET A 245 -39.26 34.52 -19.71
C MET A 245 -39.99 35.63 -20.48
N GLU A 246 -40.13 35.48 -21.77
CA GLU A 246 -40.95 36.39 -22.60
C GLU A 246 -42.44 36.14 -22.31
N GLU A 247 -43.24 37.17 -22.23
CA GLU A 247 -44.70 37.01 -21.98
C GLU A 247 -45.34 36.32 -23.20
N GLY A 248 -45.96 35.14 -22.93
CA GLY A 248 -46.54 34.31 -23.99
C GLY A 248 -45.62 33.21 -24.55
N ASP A 249 -44.39 33.08 -24.07
CA ASP A 249 -43.49 31.97 -24.40
C ASP A 249 -43.13 31.22 -23.09
N ASP A 250 -43.26 29.88 -23.08
CA ASP A 250 -42.92 29.04 -21.90
C ASP A 250 -41.41 28.83 -21.78
N LYS A 251 -40.62 29.25 -22.75
CA LYS A 251 -39.18 29.10 -22.71
C LYS A 251 -38.54 30.07 -21.74
N VAL A 252 -37.78 29.53 -20.81
CA VAL A 252 -37.01 30.31 -19.84
C VAL A 252 -35.54 30.32 -20.23
N ARG A 253 -34.91 31.47 -20.08
CA ARG A 253 -33.46 31.62 -20.20
C ARG A 253 -32.85 31.86 -18.83
N PHE A 254 -31.83 31.07 -18.50
CA PHE A 254 -31.15 31.14 -17.24
C PHE A 254 -29.98 32.13 -17.28
N PHE A 255 -29.74 32.85 -16.17
CA PHE A 255 -28.57 33.68 -15.93
C PHE A 255 -28.11 33.48 -14.49
N SER A 256 -26.79 33.48 -14.30
CA SER A 256 -26.21 33.28 -12.96
C SER A 256 -24.94 34.11 -12.81
N ARG A 257 -24.68 34.51 -11.55
CA ARG A 257 -23.37 34.99 -11.12
C ARG A 257 -22.37 33.85 -10.94
N LEU A 258 -22.87 32.61 -10.77
CA LEU A 258 -22.07 31.39 -10.70
C LEU A 258 -21.88 30.80 -12.09
N LEU A 259 -20.95 29.87 -12.21
CA LEU A 259 -20.78 29.05 -13.41
C LEU A 259 -22.08 28.28 -13.68
N MET A 260 -22.64 28.44 -14.89
CA MET A 260 -23.95 27.90 -15.21
C MET A 260 -24.02 27.35 -16.64
N CYS A 261 -24.71 26.23 -16.82
CA CYS A 261 -25.08 25.71 -18.13
C CYS A 261 -26.16 26.60 -18.72
N PRO A 262 -25.95 27.18 -19.93
CA PRO A 262 -26.95 28.08 -20.56
C PRO A 262 -28.30 27.42 -20.81
N THR A 263 -28.31 26.14 -21.15
CA THR A 263 -29.49 25.37 -21.56
C THR A 263 -30.31 24.87 -20.35
N THR A 264 -29.64 24.33 -19.32
CA THR A 264 -30.34 23.66 -18.19
C THR A 264 -30.41 24.49 -16.92
N GLY A 265 -29.67 25.60 -16.84
CA GLY A 265 -29.52 26.37 -15.60
C GLY A 265 -28.81 25.63 -14.49
N LEU A 266 -28.17 24.45 -14.76
CA LEU A 266 -27.30 23.77 -13.81
C LEU A 266 -26.14 24.69 -13.45
N SER A 267 -25.92 24.93 -12.18
CA SER A 267 -24.85 25.83 -11.71
C SER A 267 -23.87 25.14 -10.80
N TYR A 268 -22.58 25.49 -10.98
CA TYR A 268 -21.47 25.06 -10.10
C TYR A 268 -21.03 26.23 -9.23
N GLN A 269 -20.51 25.91 -8.06
CA GLN A 269 -19.78 26.86 -7.25
C GLN A 269 -18.47 27.22 -7.93
N ASP A 270 -17.87 28.33 -7.52
CA ASP A 270 -16.53 28.69 -7.99
C ASP A 270 -15.53 27.60 -7.61
N PRO A 271 -14.69 27.18 -8.57
CA PRO A 271 -13.75 26.10 -8.32
C PRO A 271 -12.65 26.56 -7.37
N GLU A 272 -12.57 25.91 -6.24
CA GLU A 272 -11.46 26.02 -5.28
C GLU A 272 -10.59 24.77 -5.33
N PRO A 273 -9.31 24.82 -4.90
CA PRO A 273 -8.48 23.62 -4.86
C PRO A 273 -9.11 22.46 -4.06
N ASN A 274 -9.93 22.75 -3.05
CA ASN A 274 -10.67 21.77 -2.26
C ASN A 274 -11.78 21.06 -3.04
N SER A 275 -12.31 21.69 -4.09
CA SER A 275 -13.31 21.08 -4.98
C SER A 275 -12.75 19.90 -5.79
N PHE A 276 -11.43 19.83 -5.93
CA PHE A 276 -10.70 18.76 -6.64
C PHE A 276 -9.97 17.82 -5.67
N SER A 277 -10.21 17.91 -4.38
CA SER A 277 -9.60 17.05 -3.37
C SER A 277 -10.53 15.91 -2.96
N PHE A 278 -10.08 14.68 -3.15
CA PHE A 278 -10.80 13.50 -2.64
C PHE A 278 -10.67 13.32 -1.12
N ASN A 279 -9.80 14.11 -0.46
CA ASN A 279 -9.68 14.16 1.00
C ASN A 279 -10.56 15.24 1.64
N SER A 280 -11.25 16.04 0.81
CA SER A 280 -12.14 17.09 1.25
C SER A 280 -13.60 16.72 0.97
N PRO A 281 -14.55 16.99 1.87
CA PRO A 281 -15.98 16.74 1.62
C PRO A 281 -16.54 17.57 0.44
N TYR A 282 -15.83 18.63 0.06
CA TYR A 282 -16.22 19.46 -1.10
C TYR A 282 -15.93 18.79 -2.44
N GLY A 283 -14.90 17.94 -2.54
CA GLY A 283 -14.49 17.27 -3.76
C GLY A 283 -14.68 15.76 -3.76
N ALA A 284 -14.76 15.13 -2.60
CA ALA A 284 -14.88 13.68 -2.47
C ALA A 284 -16.19 13.13 -3.02
N CYS A 285 -16.14 11.97 -3.69
CA CYS A 285 -17.33 11.22 -4.07
C CYS A 285 -18.17 10.87 -2.83
N PRO A 286 -19.45 11.19 -2.77
CA PRO A 286 -20.28 10.97 -1.57
C PRO A 286 -20.48 9.48 -1.26
N LYS A 287 -20.44 8.58 -2.25
CA LYS A 287 -20.66 7.15 -2.06
C LYS A 287 -19.46 6.42 -1.45
N CYS A 288 -18.25 6.72 -1.91
CA CYS A 288 -17.02 6.09 -1.40
C CYS A 288 -16.21 6.99 -0.47
N ASN A 289 -16.70 8.20 -0.15
CA ASN A 289 -15.99 9.17 0.68
C ASN A 289 -14.54 9.42 0.25
N GLY A 290 -14.29 9.44 -1.06
CA GLY A 290 -12.97 9.70 -1.63
C GLY A 290 -12.03 8.49 -1.65
N LEU A 291 -12.50 7.28 -1.34
CA LEU A 291 -11.67 6.06 -1.38
C LEU A 291 -11.51 5.50 -2.81
N GLY A 292 -12.47 5.75 -3.71
CA GLY A 292 -12.49 5.21 -5.07
C GLY A 292 -13.01 3.78 -5.16
N GLU A 293 -13.04 3.08 -4.04
CA GLU A 293 -13.47 1.69 -3.90
C GLU A 293 -14.55 1.61 -2.82
N ILE A 294 -15.40 0.62 -2.90
CA ILE A 294 -16.39 0.27 -1.87
C ILE A 294 -16.27 -1.21 -1.56
N THR A 295 -16.54 -1.54 -0.31
CA THR A 295 -16.60 -2.94 0.12
C THR A 295 -18.01 -3.46 -0.13
N VAL A 296 -18.14 -4.50 -0.95
CA VAL A 296 -19.41 -5.18 -1.24
C VAL A 296 -19.32 -6.62 -0.80
N ILE A 297 -20.45 -7.16 -0.41
CA ILE A 297 -20.57 -8.57 -0.08
C ILE A 297 -20.45 -9.42 -1.35
N ASP A 298 -19.67 -10.49 -1.26
CA ASP A 298 -19.51 -11.48 -2.32
C ASP A 298 -20.41 -12.69 -2.04
N MET A 299 -21.46 -12.83 -2.85
CA MET A 299 -22.41 -13.93 -2.71
C MET A 299 -21.77 -15.30 -2.88
N ASN A 300 -20.75 -15.43 -3.74
CA ASN A 300 -20.03 -16.69 -3.92
C ASN A 300 -19.22 -17.10 -2.67
N LYS A 301 -18.82 -16.13 -1.87
CA LYS A 301 -18.16 -16.40 -0.58
C LYS A 301 -19.16 -16.75 0.52
N ILE A 302 -20.38 -16.23 0.45
CA ILE A 302 -21.45 -16.56 1.39
C ILE A 302 -22.03 -17.95 1.09
N ILE A 303 -22.31 -18.22 -0.18
CA ILE A 303 -22.84 -19.51 -0.67
C ILE A 303 -21.84 -20.05 -1.70
N PRO A 304 -20.79 -20.75 -1.27
CA PRO A 304 -19.80 -21.31 -2.18
C PRO A 304 -20.33 -22.49 -3.00
N ASP A 305 -21.38 -23.14 -2.52
CA ASP A 305 -21.92 -24.37 -3.11
C ASP A 305 -23.44 -24.44 -2.84
N MET A 306 -24.21 -24.23 -3.88
CA MET A 306 -25.68 -24.26 -3.83
C MET A 306 -26.28 -25.69 -3.65
N GLU A 307 -25.50 -26.74 -3.89
CA GLU A 307 -25.93 -28.12 -3.68
C GLU A 307 -25.91 -28.50 -2.19
N LYS A 308 -25.20 -27.77 -1.36
CA LYS A 308 -25.13 -27.96 0.09
C LYS A 308 -26.35 -27.41 0.81
N SER A 309 -26.78 -28.16 1.83
CA SER A 309 -27.79 -27.69 2.77
C SER A 309 -27.19 -26.77 3.84
N ILE A 310 -28.01 -25.98 4.54
CA ILE A 310 -27.61 -25.14 5.66
C ILE A 310 -26.90 -25.95 6.74
N ARG A 311 -27.43 -27.16 7.07
CA ARG A 311 -26.84 -28.08 8.06
C ARG A 311 -25.43 -28.53 7.69
N LYS A 312 -25.17 -28.74 6.40
CA LYS A 312 -23.86 -29.16 5.87
C LYS A 312 -22.93 -27.98 5.54
N GLY A 313 -23.22 -26.77 6.04
CA GLY A 313 -22.38 -25.60 5.85
C GLY A 313 -22.55 -24.91 4.50
N GLY A 314 -23.72 -25.00 3.86
CA GLY A 314 -24.04 -24.27 2.63
C GLY A 314 -23.94 -22.76 2.77
N LEU A 315 -24.17 -22.23 4.00
CA LEU A 315 -23.91 -20.84 4.35
C LEU A 315 -22.55 -20.72 5.06
N ALA A 316 -21.51 -20.37 4.32
CA ALA A 316 -20.13 -20.33 4.81
C ALA A 316 -19.91 -19.45 6.06
N PRO A 317 -20.59 -18.27 6.25
CA PRO A 317 -20.41 -17.43 7.42
C PRO A 317 -20.81 -18.10 8.74
N ILE A 318 -21.78 -18.98 8.74
CA ILE A 318 -22.23 -19.69 9.96
C ILE A 318 -21.63 -21.09 10.09
N GLY A 319 -21.10 -21.66 8.96
CA GLY A 319 -20.49 -22.98 8.91
C GLY A 319 -21.48 -24.14 9.07
N GLU A 320 -20.96 -25.31 9.46
CA GLU A 320 -21.77 -26.49 9.74
C GLU A 320 -22.62 -26.31 10.99
N TYR A 321 -23.73 -27.04 11.07
CA TYR A 321 -24.70 -26.96 12.16
C TYR A 321 -24.04 -27.04 13.55
N LYS A 322 -24.41 -26.10 14.39
CA LYS A 322 -24.07 -26.05 15.82
C LYS A 322 -25.33 -25.60 16.57
N SER A 323 -25.49 -26.12 17.79
CA SER A 323 -26.57 -25.63 18.66
C SER A 323 -26.30 -24.17 19.05
N SER A 324 -26.78 -23.23 18.23
CA SER A 324 -26.62 -21.79 18.44
C SER A 324 -27.88 -21.03 18.07
N TRP A 325 -27.99 -19.82 18.59
CA TRP A 325 -29.13 -18.93 18.37
C TRP A 325 -29.49 -18.74 16.89
N ILE A 326 -28.50 -18.56 16.03
CA ILE A 326 -28.71 -18.30 14.60
C ILE A 326 -29.34 -19.52 13.88
N PHE A 327 -28.94 -20.75 14.25
CA PHE A 327 -29.53 -21.96 13.66
C PHE A 327 -30.98 -22.18 14.14
N ASN A 328 -31.29 -21.83 15.40
CA ASN A 328 -32.67 -21.89 15.91
C ASN A 328 -33.58 -20.89 15.17
N GLN A 329 -33.08 -19.69 14.85
CA GLN A 329 -33.83 -18.74 14.05
C GLN A 329 -34.04 -19.23 12.61
N LEU A 330 -33.03 -19.86 12.00
CA LEU A 330 -33.15 -20.43 10.66
C LEU A 330 -34.12 -21.64 10.63
N GLU A 331 -34.16 -22.45 11.68
CA GLU A 331 -35.16 -23.53 11.81
C GLU A 331 -36.58 -22.95 11.87
N THR A 332 -36.79 -21.87 12.67
CA THR A 332 -38.08 -21.22 12.75
C THR A 332 -38.48 -20.55 11.43
N LEU A 333 -37.51 -19.92 10.75
CA LEU A 333 -37.72 -19.35 9.42
C LEU A 333 -38.11 -20.45 8.41
N GLY A 334 -37.47 -21.64 8.52
CA GLY A 334 -37.77 -22.81 7.70
C GLY A 334 -39.21 -23.30 7.86
N LEU A 335 -39.76 -23.27 9.09
CA LEU A 335 -41.15 -23.59 9.33
C LEU A 335 -42.10 -22.61 8.63
N HIS A 336 -41.73 -21.32 8.60
CA HIS A 336 -42.54 -20.29 7.97
C HIS A 336 -42.53 -20.32 6.46
N TYR A 337 -41.33 -20.49 5.85
CA TYR A 337 -41.12 -20.54 4.39
C TYR A 337 -41.16 -21.96 3.77
N GLY A 338 -41.46 -23.01 4.57
CA GLY A 338 -41.65 -24.39 4.07
C GLY A 338 -40.34 -25.11 3.71
N PHE A 339 -39.23 -24.85 4.39
CA PHE A 339 -37.99 -25.61 4.20
C PHE A 339 -37.43 -26.13 5.52
N ASN A 340 -36.49 -27.05 5.46
CA ASN A 340 -35.74 -27.53 6.61
C ASN A 340 -34.22 -27.25 6.42
N LEU A 341 -33.42 -27.37 7.49
CA LEU A 341 -31.99 -27.15 7.40
C LEU A 341 -31.23 -28.19 6.55
N ASP A 342 -31.84 -29.30 6.21
CA ASP A 342 -31.30 -30.37 5.37
C ASP A 342 -31.61 -30.16 3.87
N THR A 343 -32.52 -29.24 3.53
CA THR A 343 -32.87 -28.89 2.15
C THR A 343 -31.65 -28.21 1.47
N PRO A 344 -31.21 -28.68 0.28
CA PRO A 344 -30.19 -28.01 -0.51
C PRO A 344 -30.57 -26.54 -0.83
N LEU A 345 -29.63 -25.64 -0.81
CA LEU A 345 -29.88 -24.20 -1.04
C LEU A 345 -30.51 -23.93 -2.43
N GLN A 346 -30.15 -24.70 -3.44
CA GLN A 346 -30.73 -24.61 -4.80
C GLN A 346 -32.20 -24.97 -4.87
N GLU A 347 -32.74 -25.74 -3.92
CA GLU A 347 -34.14 -26.16 -3.86
C GLU A 347 -35.03 -25.20 -3.06
N LEU A 348 -34.43 -24.18 -2.42
CA LEU A 348 -35.16 -23.17 -1.68
C LEU A 348 -35.90 -22.22 -2.65
N SER A 349 -37.09 -21.77 -2.24
CA SER A 349 -37.77 -20.69 -2.97
C SER A 349 -36.95 -19.40 -2.92
N GLU A 350 -37.10 -18.54 -3.93
CA GLU A 350 -36.44 -17.25 -3.98
C GLU A 350 -36.78 -16.37 -2.76
N GLU A 351 -38.02 -16.45 -2.28
CA GLU A 351 -38.49 -15.74 -1.08
C GLU A 351 -37.79 -16.26 0.19
N ALA A 352 -37.67 -17.58 0.35
CA ALA A 352 -36.95 -18.21 1.46
C ALA A 352 -35.46 -17.81 1.45
N LEU A 353 -34.81 -17.89 0.29
CA LEU A 353 -33.41 -17.52 0.15
C LEU A 353 -33.17 -16.02 0.44
N ASN A 354 -34.05 -15.15 -0.04
CA ASN A 354 -34.00 -13.72 0.28
C ASN A 354 -34.20 -13.45 1.76
N ALA A 355 -35.14 -14.15 2.43
CA ALA A 355 -35.36 -14.01 3.87
C ALA A 355 -34.13 -14.49 4.67
N ILE A 356 -33.45 -15.57 4.24
CA ILE A 356 -32.21 -16.03 4.87
C ILE A 356 -31.07 -15.00 4.69
N LEU A 357 -30.95 -14.42 3.50
CA LEU A 357 -29.83 -13.53 3.17
C LEU A 357 -30.02 -12.12 3.72
N TYR A 358 -31.18 -11.53 3.48
CA TYR A 358 -31.46 -10.10 3.76
C TYR A 358 -32.35 -9.88 4.97
N GLY A 359 -32.94 -10.95 5.51
CA GLY A 359 -33.83 -10.89 6.64
C GLY A 359 -35.31 -10.81 6.28
N SER A 360 -36.16 -10.98 7.30
CA SER A 360 -37.62 -10.83 7.20
C SER A 360 -38.10 -9.77 8.18
N SER A 361 -38.88 -8.82 7.66
CA SER A 361 -39.56 -7.82 8.49
C SER A 361 -40.78 -8.39 9.25
N GLU A 362 -41.25 -9.56 8.85
CA GLU A 362 -42.33 -10.27 9.53
C GLU A 362 -41.77 -10.93 10.79
N GLY A 363 -42.43 -10.60 11.95
CA GLY A 363 -42.12 -11.24 13.22
C GLY A 363 -42.61 -12.67 13.25
N PHE A 364 -41.73 -13.62 13.53
CA PHE A 364 -42.10 -15.03 13.70
C PHE A 364 -41.93 -15.46 15.15
N THR A 365 -42.78 -16.39 15.55
CA THR A 365 -42.87 -16.88 16.92
C THR A 365 -41.80 -17.93 17.17
N VAL A 366 -40.84 -17.66 18.03
CA VAL A 366 -39.83 -18.59 18.50
C VAL A 366 -40.21 -19.14 19.86
N THR A 367 -40.34 -20.48 19.95
CA THR A 367 -40.60 -21.15 21.25
C THR A 367 -39.30 -21.82 21.71
N LYS A 368 -38.81 -21.48 22.88
CA LYS A 368 -37.57 -22.02 23.44
C LYS A 368 -37.77 -22.41 24.91
N GLU A 369 -37.18 -23.53 25.28
CA GLU A 369 -37.07 -23.93 26.67
C GLU A 369 -35.99 -23.08 27.39
N LEU A 370 -36.41 -22.24 28.31
CA LEU A 370 -35.55 -21.44 29.16
C LEU A 370 -35.79 -21.88 30.63
N TYR A 371 -34.75 -22.36 31.26
CA TYR A 371 -34.80 -22.82 32.68
C TYR A 371 -35.91 -23.86 32.96
N GLY A 372 -36.19 -24.76 32.03
CA GLY A 372 -37.22 -25.79 32.18
C GLY A 372 -38.67 -25.30 31.92
N THR A 373 -38.84 -24.11 31.40
CA THR A 373 -40.12 -23.54 31.01
C THR A 373 -40.13 -23.17 29.55
N MET A 374 -41.15 -23.55 28.79
CA MET A 374 -41.33 -23.17 27.40
C MET A 374 -41.70 -21.70 27.31
N SER A 375 -40.82 -20.88 26.82
CA SER A 375 -41.05 -19.44 26.61
C SER A 375 -41.23 -19.16 25.13
N THR A 376 -42.26 -18.44 24.78
CA THR A 376 -42.58 -18.05 23.39
C THR A 376 -42.40 -16.54 23.27
N PHE A 377 -41.59 -16.13 22.28
CA PHE A 377 -41.35 -14.71 21.97
C PHE A 377 -41.34 -14.48 20.47
N THR A 378 -41.71 -13.27 20.06
CA THR A 378 -41.63 -12.87 18.65
C THR A 378 -40.22 -12.36 18.35
N ALA A 379 -39.59 -12.94 17.31
CA ALA A 379 -38.28 -12.54 16.83
C ALA A 379 -38.38 -12.13 15.37
N THR A 380 -37.52 -11.21 14.97
CA THR A 380 -37.24 -10.89 13.58
C THR A 380 -35.87 -11.49 13.22
N PHE A 381 -35.70 -11.87 11.98
CA PHE A 381 -34.40 -12.33 11.48
C PHE A 381 -33.79 -11.27 10.59
N ASP A 382 -32.64 -10.72 11.01
CA ASP A 382 -31.99 -9.62 10.31
C ASP A 382 -31.32 -10.05 9.00
N GLY A 383 -31.10 -11.35 8.79
CA GLY A 383 -30.43 -11.90 7.62
C GLY A 383 -28.90 -12.03 7.78
N ILE A 384 -28.34 -12.99 7.08
CA ILE A 384 -26.90 -13.32 7.15
C ILE A 384 -26.04 -12.14 6.66
N ILE A 385 -26.49 -11.42 5.65
CA ILE A 385 -25.77 -10.26 5.07
C ILE A 385 -25.69 -9.14 6.07
N ASN A 386 -26.82 -8.76 6.68
CA ASN A 386 -26.86 -7.70 7.68
C ASN A 386 -26.07 -8.09 8.94
N PHE A 387 -26.09 -9.37 9.30
CA PHE A 387 -25.25 -9.91 10.37
C PHE A 387 -23.75 -9.71 10.07
N ILE A 388 -23.27 -10.01 8.85
CA ILE A 388 -21.88 -9.79 8.46
C ILE A 388 -21.53 -8.30 8.48
N VAL A 389 -22.42 -7.46 7.93
CA VAL A 389 -22.21 -6.00 7.88
C VAL A 389 -22.12 -5.41 9.29
N SER A 390 -23.02 -5.81 10.22
CA SER A 390 -22.99 -5.34 11.60
C SER A 390 -21.73 -5.76 12.36
N GLN A 391 -21.12 -6.90 12.01
CA GLN A 391 -19.86 -7.36 12.60
C GLN A 391 -18.63 -6.60 12.07
N ASN A 392 -18.77 -5.82 11.02
CA ASN A 392 -17.69 -4.97 10.48
C ASN A 392 -17.70 -3.55 11.09
N ASP A 393 -18.49 -3.31 12.15
CA ASP A 393 -18.56 -2.02 12.85
C ASP A 393 -17.23 -1.67 13.56
N GLU A 394 -17.00 -0.37 13.76
CA GLU A 394 -15.78 0.17 14.38
C GLU A 394 -15.48 -0.41 15.76
N ASN A 395 -16.52 -0.78 16.51
CA ASN A 395 -16.42 -1.34 17.87
C ASN A 395 -16.13 -2.85 17.93
N ALA A 396 -16.18 -3.57 16.80
CA ALA A 396 -15.94 -5.00 16.79
C ALA A 396 -14.44 -5.35 16.97
N SER A 397 -14.17 -6.53 17.56
CA SER A 397 -12.79 -7.01 17.74
C SER A 397 -12.10 -7.23 16.38
N THR A 398 -10.77 -7.12 16.36
CA THR A 398 -9.96 -7.30 15.13
C THR A 398 -10.17 -8.67 14.45
N ALA A 399 -10.47 -9.71 15.23
CA ALA A 399 -10.75 -11.05 14.73
C ALA A 399 -12.11 -11.10 14.01
N ILE A 400 -13.13 -10.47 14.58
CA ILE A 400 -14.48 -10.40 13.99
C ILE A 400 -14.46 -9.57 12.71
N LYS A 401 -13.78 -8.43 12.71
CA LYS A 401 -13.60 -7.61 11.49
C LYS A 401 -12.92 -8.39 10.36
N ARG A 402 -11.87 -9.16 10.66
CA ARG A 402 -11.21 -10.01 9.65
C ARG A 402 -12.14 -11.10 9.13
N TRP A 403 -12.91 -11.72 10.02
CA TRP A 403 -13.89 -12.71 9.63
C TRP A 403 -14.96 -12.09 8.71
N ALA A 404 -15.56 -10.95 9.06
CA ALA A 404 -16.53 -10.26 8.21
C ALA A 404 -15.93 -9.85 6.86
N ALA A 405 -14.72 -9.28 6.87
CA ALA A 405 -14.01 -8.88 5.67
C ALA A 405 -13.70 -10.06 4.72
N SER A 406 -13.60 -11.31 5.23
CA SER A 406 -13.36 -12.48 4.37
C SER A 406 -14.52 -12.78 3.42
N PHE A 407 -15.74 -12.31 3.73
CA PHE A 407 -16.94 -12.47 2.89
C PHE A 407 -17.23 -11.26 1.99
N MET A 408 -16.34 -10.29 2.01
CA MET A 408 -16.46 -9.05 1.24
C MET A 408 -15.36 -8.96 0.18
N ASN A 409 -15.63 -8.19 -0.86
CA ASN A 409 -14.66 -7.79 -1.87
C ASN A 409 -14.59 -6.27 -1.95
N GLU A 410 -13.39 -5.73 -2.14
CA GLU A 410 -13.21 -4.34 -2.56
C GLU A 410 -13.50 -4.26 -4.06
N THR A 411 -14.46 -3.43 -4.44
CA THR A 411 -14.82 -3.18 -5.84
C THR A 411 -14.75 -1.70 -6.14
N GLN A 412 -14.52 -1.36 -7.40
CA GLN A 412 -14.50 0.01 -7.84
C GLN A 412 -15.86 0.69 -7.56
N CYS A 413 -15.84 1.90 -7.04
CA CYS A 413 -17.06 2.63 -6.71
C CYS A 413 -17.91 2.86 -7.98
N PRO A 414 -19.18 2.43 -8.02
CA PRO A 414 -20.01 2.52 -9.22
C PRO A 414 -20.44 3.95 -9.57
N GLU A 415 -20.26 4.93 -8.67
CA GLU A 415 -20.59 6.33 -8.92
C GLU A 415 -19.41 7.10 -9.49
N CYS A 416 -18.22 6.97 -8.92
CA CYS A 416 -17.04 7.70 -9.36
C CYS A 416 -16.08 6.88 -10.23
N HIS A 417 -16.34 5.60 -10.43
CA HIS A 417 -15.52 4.70 -11.25
C HIS A 417 -14.02 4.83 -10.95
N GLY A 418 -13.67 4.85 -9.65
CA GLY A 418 -12.29 4.93 -9.19
C GLY A 418 -11.68 6.33 -9.15
N SER A 419 -12.32 7.34 -9.72
CA SER A 419 -11.83 8.74 -9.76
C SER A 419 -11.76 9.40 -8.38
N ARG A 420 -12.46 8.86 -7.37
CA ARG A 420 -12.55 9.36 -5.99
C ARG A 420 -13.28 10.69 -5.82
N LEU A 421 -13.59 11.39 -6.91
CA LEU A 421 -14.15 12.75 -6.94
C LEU A 421 -15.64 12.76 -7.23
N LYS A 422 -16.29 13.88 -6.85
CA LYS A 422 -17.66 14.19 -7.27
C LYS A 422 -17.76 14.34 -8.77
N LYS A 423 -18.96 14.08 -9.28
CA LYS A 423 -19.27 14.21 -10.70
C LYS A 423 -18.97 15.60 -11.24
N GLU A 424 -19.32 16.65 -10.51
CA GLU A 424 -19.09 18.05 -10.91
C GLU A 424 -17.60 18.35 -11.12
N SER A 425 -16.73 17.85 -10.22
CA SER A 425 -15.27 18.07 -10.29
C SER A 425 -14.64 17.44 -11.54
N LEU A 426 -15.22 16.37 -12.07
CA LEU A 426 -14.75 15.69 -13.28
C LEU A 426 -15.11 16.41 -14.58
N TYR A 427 -16.00 17.40 -14.51
CA TYR A 427 -16.42 18.21 -15.68
C TYR A 427 -15.69 19.54 -15.80
N PHE A 428 -14.65 19.75 -14.97
CA PHE A 428 -13.63 20.76 -15.23
C PHE A 428 -12.53 20.13 -16.09
N LYS A 429 -12.25 20.68 -17.25
CA LYS A 429 -11.31 20.14 -18.22
C LYS A 429 -10.20 21.13 -18.55
N LEU A 430 -9.02 20.60 -18.79
CA LEU A 430 -7.86 21.31 -19.27
C LEU A 430 -7.31 20.52 -20.47
N ASN A 431 -7.31 21.14 -21.66
CA ASN A 431 -7.00 20.44 -22.92
C ASN A 431 -7.72 19.08 -23.01
N ASP A 432 -9.06 19.12 -22.90
CA ASP A 432 -10.02 18.00 -22.94
C ASP A 432 -9.85 16.91 -21.87
N LYS A 433 -8.91 17.05 -20.95
CA LYS A 433 -8.68 16.11 -19.85
C LYS A 433 -9.18 16.65 -18.52
N ASN A 434 -9.83 15.81 -17.73
CA ASN A 434 -10.13 16.10 -16.33
C ASN A 434 -8.98 15.67 -15.40
N ILE A 435 -9.02 16.10 -14.15
CA ILE A 435 -7.96 15.83 -13.17
C ILE A 435 -7.79 14.32 -12.87
N ALA A 436 -8.85 13.53 -12.88
CA ALA A 436 -8.80 12.11 -12.63
C ALA A 436 -8.16 11.36 -13.82
N GLU A 437 -8.48 11.73 -15.04
CA GLU A 437 -7.85 11.17 -16.25
C GLU A 437 -6.34 11.43 -16.25
N LEU A 438 -5.89 12.62 -15.82
CA LEU A 438 -4.46 12.89 -15.67
C LEU A 438 -3.84 12.07 -14.56
N ALA A 439 -4.54 11.89 -13.42
CA ALA A 439 -4.04 11.10 -12.32
C ALA A 439 -3.93 9.60 -12.64
N GLU A 440 -4.68 9.10 -13.62
CA GLU A 440 -4.64 7.72 -14.09
C GLU A 440 -3.59 7.46 -15.19
N MET A 441 -3.06 8.51 -15.82
CA MET A 441 -1.97 8.37 -16.78
C MET A 441 -0.70 7.86 -16.09
N ASP A 442 0.07 7.02 -16.78
CA ASP A 442 1.43 6.74 -16.35
C ASP A 442 2.29 8.01 -16.41
N ILE A 443 3.35 8.03 -15.59
CA ILE A 443 4.18 9.24 -15.42
C ILE A 443 4.85 9.68 -16.72
N VAL A 444 5.17 8.74 -17.64
CA VAL A 444 5.76 9.08 -18.94
C VAL A 444 4.77 9.85 -19.82
N ASN A 445 3.56 9.33 -19.97
CA ASN A 445 2.52 9.98 -20.77
C ASN A 445 2.07 11.30 -20.12
N LEU A 446 2.04 11.34 -18.78
CA LEU A 446 1.74 12.55 -18.04
C LEU A 446 2.80 13.65 -18.29
N ALA A 447 4.09 13.29 -18.31
CA ALA A 447 5.18 14.20 -18.61
C ALA A 447 5.03 14.79 -20.03
N GLN A 448 4.79 13.95 -21.03
CA GLN A 448 4.57 14.36 -22.41
C GLN A 448 3.37 15.30 -22.55
N TRP A 449 2.27 14.98 -21.85
CA TRP A 449 1.08 15.81 -21.85
C TRP A 449 1.34 17.21 -21.27
N PHE A 450 2.12 17.29 -20.17
CA PHE A 450 2.50 18.59 -19.59
C PHE A 450 3.49 19.37 -20.45
N ASP A 451 4.33 18.70 -21.24
CA ASP A 451 5.23 19.37 -22.18
C ASP A 451 4.48 20.00 -23.33
N ASP A 452 3.41 19.37 -23.81
CA ASP A 452 2.57 19.89 -24.88
C ASP A 452 1.51 20.91 -24.40
N LEU A 453 1.08 20.84 -23.15
CA LEU A 453 0.01 21.69 -22.61
C LEU A 453 0.19 23.19 -22.89
N PRO A 454 1.37 23.82 -22.78
CA PRO A 454 1.54 25.24 -23.06
C PRO A 454 1.11 25.66 -24.47
N ASN A 455 1.12 24.74 -25.44
CA ASN A 455 0.67 25.02 -26.82
C ASN A 455 -0.84 25.20 -26.93
N HIS A 456 -1.60 24.63 -26.00
CA HIS A 456 -3.06 24.64 -25.96
C HIS A 456 -3.66 25.72 -25.04
N LEU A 457 -2.84 26.44 -24.29
CA LEU A 457 -3.27 27.47 -23.35
C LEU A 457 -3.33 28.84 -24.02
N ASN A 458 -4.36 29.64 -23.68
CA ASN A 458 -4.42 31.05 -24.05
C ASN A 458 -3.42 31.89 -23.22
N LYS A 459 -3.18 33.15 -23.62
CA LYS A 459 -2.18 34.04 -22.99
C LYS A 459 -2.37 34.18 -21.48
N LYS A 460 -3.62 34.41 -21.03
CA LYS A 460 -3.96 34.56 -19.61
C LYS A 460 -3.73 33.25 -18.81
N GLN A 461 -4.12 32.12 -19.39
CA GLN A 461 -3.91 30.81 -18.80
C GLN A 461 -2.42 30.49 -18.67
N LYS A 462 -1.59 30.85 -19.69
CA LYS A 462 -0.14 30.68 -19.63
C LYS A 462 0.48 31.48 -18.47
N GLU A 463 0.12 32.75 -18.36
CA GLU A 463 0.65 33.62 -17.29
C GLU A 463 0.31 33.07 -15.89
N ILE A 464 -0.92 32.57 -15.67
CA ILE A 464 -1.37 32.01 -14.40
C ILE A 464 -0.69 30.67 -14.09
N SER A 465 -0.44 29.84 -15.11
CA SER A 465 0.03 28.46 -14.92
C SER A 465 1.53 28.28 -14.89
N THR A 466 2.32 29.27 -15.26
CA THR A 466 3.78 29.16 -15.47
C THR A 466 4.50 28.54 -14.28
N ASP A 467 4.33 29.09 -13.08
CA ASP A 467 5.01 28.60 -11.86
C ASP A 467 4.48 27.23 -11.46
N ILE A 468 3.17 27.02 -11.56
CA ILE A 468 2.53 25.73 -11.21
C ILE A 468 3.05 24.62 -12.12
N LEU A 469 3.12 24.87 -13.44
CA LEU A 469 3.64 23.92 -14.42
C LEU A 469 5.12 23.63 -14.22
N SER A 470 5.90 24.64 -13.86
CA SER A 470 7.32 24.43 -13.52
C SER A 470 7.49 23.46 -12.36
N GLU A 471 6.70 23.63 -11.29
CA GLU A 471 6.77 22.75 -10.12
C GLU A 471 6.26 21.33 -10.40
N ILE A 472 5.20 21.18 -11.17
CA ILE A 472 4.70 19.86 -11.60
C ILE A 472 5.76 19.15 -12.46
N LYS A 473 6.34 19.82 -13.44
CA LYS A 473 7.36 19.24 -14.35
C LYS A 473 8.60 18.80 -13.59
N LYS A 474 9.08 19.60 -12.65
CA LYS A 474 10.21 19.22 -11.79
C LYS A 474 9.94 17.91 -11.05
N ARG A 475 8.81 17.82 -10.36
CA ARG A 475 8.45 16.62 -9.58
C ARG A 475 8.23 15.38 -10.46
N ILE A 476 7.62 15.54 -11.62
CA ILE A 476 7.48 14.45 -12.60
C ILE A 476 8.85 13.96 -13.06
N ASN A 477 9.77 14.87 -13.38
CA ASN A 477 11.13 14.50 -13.80
C ASN A 477 11.88 13.73 -12.71
N PHE A 478 11.73 14.10 -11.43
CA PHE A 478 12.34 13.32 -10.34
C PHE A 478 11.78 11.90 -10.26
N LEU A 479 10.48 11.70 -10.50
CA LEU A 479 9.88 10.35 -10.56
C LEU A 479 10.41 9.55 -11.75
N LEU A 480 10.63 10.19 -12.89
CA LEU A 480 11.23 9.55 -14.06
C LEU A 480 12.70 9.16 -13.79
N ASN A 481 13.46 10.03 -13.14
CA ASN A 481 14.88 9.79 -12.81
C ASN A 481 15.07 8.60 -11.86
N VAL A 482 14.18 8.42 -10.87
CA VAL A 482 14.26 7.26 -9.96
C VAL A 482 13.66 5.95 -10.52
N GLY A 483 13.25 5.93 -11.80
CA GLY A 483 12.82 4.72 -12.50
C GLY A 483 11.44 4.18 -12.09
N ILE A 484 10.49 5.05 -11.73
CA ILE A 484 9.09 4.69 -11.43
C ILE A 484 8.11 5.25 -12.47
N ASP A 485 8.57 5.33 -13.68
CA ASP A 485 7.92 5.90 -14.86
C ASP A 485 6.61 5.19 -15.25
N TYR A 486 6.43 3.93 -14.86
CA TYR A 486 5.25 3.09 -15.12
C TYR A 486 4.08 3.29 -14.14
N LEU A 487 4.28 4.00 -13.01
CA LEU A 487 3.23 4.27 -12.04
C LEU A 487 2.32 5.40 -12.53
N ASN A 488 1.12 5.47 -11.94
CA ASN A 488 0.21 6.61 -12.08
C ASN A 488 0.00 7.33 -10.74
N LEU A 489 -0.48 8.57 -10.79
CA LEU A 489 -0.66 9.39 -9.59
C LEU A 489 -1.81 8.90 -8.68
N ASN A 490 -2.81 8.21 -9.23
CA ASN A 490 -3.96 7.69 -8.49
C ASN A 490 -3.66 6.38 -7.74
N ARG A 491 -2.48 5.75 -7.98
CA ARG A 491 -2.11 4.49 -7.35
C ARG A 491 -2.09 4.62 -5.83
N PRO A 492 -2.85 3.77 -5.09
CA PRO A 492 -2.88 3.81 -3.63
C PRO A 492 -1.52 3.45 -3.03
N ALA A 493 -1.07 4.19 -2.01
CA ALA A 493 0.19 3.92 -1.32
C ALA A 493 0.25 2.51 -0.73
N LYS A 494 -0.89 1.97 -0.25
CA LYS A 494 -1.01 0.62 0.30
C LYS A 494 -0.62 -0.50 -0.70
N SER A 495 -0.66 -0.22 -2.00
CA SER A 495 -0.39 -1.17 -3.08
C SER A 495 1.04 -1.11 -3.63
N LEU A 496 1.86 -0.19 -3.12
CA LEU A 496 3.25 -0.03 -3.52
C LEU A 496 4.13 -1.10 -2.87
N SER A 497 5.09 -1.61 -3.61
CA SER A 497 6.19 -2.39 -3.04
C SER A 497 7.07 -1.51 -2.15
N GLY A 498 7.85 -2.13 -1.25
CA GLY A 498 8.77 -1.40 -0.37
C GLY A 498 9.74 -0.52 -1.16
N GLY A 499 10.33 -1.04 -2.23
CA GLY A 499 11.25 -0.30 -3.09
C GLY A 499 10.57 0.84 -3.87
N GLU A 500 9.33 0.65 -4.37
CA GLU A 500 8.57 1.74 -5.01
C GLU A 500 8.29 2.88 -4.04
N ALA A 501 7.82 2.57 -2.82
CA ALA A 501 7.55 3.57 -1.79
C ALA A 501 8.81 4.34 -1.38
N GLN A 502 9.94 3.65 -1.27
CA GLN A 502 11.24 4.25 -0.95
C GLN A 502 11.70 5.21 -2.06
N ARG A 503 11.60 4.80 -3.33
CA ARG A 503 11.97 5.66 -4.47
C ARG A 503 11.06 6.88 -4.61
N ILE A 504 9.77 6.75 -4.34
CA ILE A 504 8.86 7.91 -4.30
C ILE A 504 9.31 8.90 -3.24
N ARG A 505 9.70 8.44 -2.05
CA ARG A 505 10.23 9.31 -1.00
C ARG A 505 11.55 9.97 -1.42
N LEU A 506 12.45 9.20 -2.02
CA LEU A 506 13.71 9.74 -2.55
C LEU A 506 13.43 10.84 -3.57
N ALA A 507 12.55 10.61 -4.55
CA ALA A 507 12.15 11.62 -5.53
C ALA A 507 11.59 12.89 -4.87
N THR A 508 10.76 12.72 -3.84
CA THR A 508 10.18 13.84 -3.07
C THR A 508 11.27 14.64 -2.35
N GLN A 509 12.27 13.97 -1.75
CA GLN A 509 13.37 14.63 -1.06
C GLN A 509 14.31 15.36 -2.03
N ILE A 510 14.63 14.78 -3.18
CA ILE A 510 15.36 15.46 -4.25
C ILE A 510 14.60 16.72 -4.67
N GLY A 511 13.28 16.60 -4.81
CA GLY A 511 12.38 17.70 -5.18
C GLY A 511 12.32 18.84 -4.17
N SER A 512 12.64 18.59 -2.90
CA SER A 512 12.66 19.62 -1.85
C SER A 512 13.82 20.60 -1.98
N LEU A 513 14.87 20.27 -2.75
CA LEU A 513 16.10 21.05 -2.94
C LEU A 513 16.78 21.45 -1.63
N LEU A 514 16.63 20.67 -0.57
CA LEU A 514 17.30 20.88 0.71
C LEU A 514 18.81 20.67 0.54
N THR A 515 19.60 21.50 1.21
CA THR A 515 21.07 21.45 1.19
C THR A 515 21.62 21.29 2.60
N GLY A 516 22.82 20.74 2.73
CA GLY A 516 23.47 20.53 4.02
C GLY A 516 22.83 19.42 4.88
N ILE A 517 22.07 18.53 4.27
CA ILE A 517 21.39 17.40 4.93
C ILE A 517 22.24 16.13 4.81
N LEU A 518 22.18 15.29 5.82
CA LEU A 518 22.68 13.92 5.77
C LEU A 518 21.51 12.96 5.47
N TYR A 519 21.51 12.38 4.28
CA TYR A 519 20.54 11.35 3.89
C TYR A 519 21.10 9.96 4.20
N ILE A 520 20.30 9.11 4.86
CA ILE A 520 20.63 7.72 5.12
C ILE A 520 19.58 6.85 4.43
N LEU A 521 20.03 6.00 3.49
CA LEU A 521 19.18 5.13 2.70
C LEU A 521 19.47 3.66 3.00
N ASP A 522 18.39 2.87 3.10
CA ASP A 522 18.46 1.42 3.32
C ASP A 522 18.18 0.69 2.00
N GLU A 523 19.21 0.13 1.39
CA GLU A 523 19.15 -0.70 0.19
C GLU A 523 18.23 -0.15 -0.93
N PRO A 524 18.46 1.06 -1.44
CA PRO A 524 17.55 1.69 -2.41
C PRO A 524 17.53 1.00 -3.79
N SER A 525 18.49 0.12 -4.11
CA SER A 525 18.54 -0.66 -5.36
C SER A 525 17.59 -1.87 -5.38
N ILE A 526 16.91 -2.17 -4.25
CA ILE A 526 16.03 -3.34 -4.13
C ILE A 526 14.94 -3.34 -5.21
N GLY A 527 14.75 -4.52 -5.84
CA GLY A 527 13.72 -4.74 -6.85
C GLY A 527 13.96 -3.97 -8.15
N LEU A 528 15.16 -3.43 -8.34
CA LEU A 528 15.53 -2.75 -9.57
C LEU A 528 16.23 -3.69 -10.54
N HIS A 529 15.82 -3.57 -11.80
CA HIS A 529 16.62 -4.07 -12.91
C HIS A 529 17.88 -3.19 -13.07
N GLN A 530 19.00 -3.74 -13.57
CA GLN A 530 20.26 -3.01 -13.71
C GLN A 530 20.12 -1.68 -14.49
N ARG A 531 19.23 -1.63 -15.48
CA ARG A 531 18.91 -0.39 -16.20
C ARG A 531 18.40 0.71 -15.27
N ASP A 532 17.51 0.35 -14.35
CA ASP A 532 16.84 1.30 -13.47
C ASP A 532 17.77 1.67 -12.30
N ASN A 533 18.70 0.77 -11.91
CA ASN A 533 19.73 1.02 -10.92
C ASN A 533 20.70 2.13 -11.34
N GLN A 534 21.09 2.19 -12.62
CA GLN A 534 21.92 3.28 -13.14
C GLN A 534 21.26 4.65 -12.96
N ARG A 535 19.95 4.77 -13.22
CA ARG A 535 19.18 6.01 -13.00
C ARG A 535 19.14 6.40 -11.52
N LEU A 536 18.97 5.42 -10.64
CA LEU A 536 19.00 5.64 -9.19
C LEU A 536 20.37 6.20 -8.76
N ILE A 537 21.47 5.62 -9.22
CA ILE A 537 22.85 6.09 -8.94
C ILE A 537 23.04 7.54 -9.41
N GLU A 538 22.55 7.89 -10.60
CA GLU A 538 22.58 9.26 -11.12
C GLU A 538 21.81 10.21 -10.21
N SER A 539 20.59 9.84 -9.77
CA SER A 539 19.78 10.63 -8.84
C SER A 539 20.45 10.84 -7.47
N LEU A 540 21.13 9.82 -6.94
CA LEU A 540 21.93 9.95 -5.71
C LEU A 540 23.10 10.92 -5.89
N LYS A 541 23.76 10.89 -7.04
CA LYS A 541 24.84 11.84 -7.36
C LYS A 541 24.32 13.28 -7.51
N GLU A 542 23.15 13.46 -8.16
CA GLU A 542 22.48 14.77 -8.21
C GLU A 542 22.19 15.31 -6.80
N LEU A 543 21.63 14.47 -5.91
CA LEU A 543 21.33 14.84 -4.53
C LEU A 543 22.59 15.22 -3.74
N ARG A 544 23.71 14.49 -3.95
CA ARG A 544 25.03 14.84 -3.41
C ARG A 544 25.52 16.18 -3.94
N ASP A 545 25.45 16.39 -5.25
CA ASP A 545 26.03 17.54 -5.97
C ASP A 545 25.32 18.86 -5.62
N ILE A 546 24.10 18.81 -5.11
CA ILE A 546 23.36 19.94 -4.51
C ILE A 546 24.00 20.38 -3.18
N GLY A 547 24.90 19.60 -2.58
CA GLY A 547 25.58 19.91 -1.32
C GLY A 547 25.08 19.10 -0.13
N ASN A 548 24.69 17.85 -0.34
CA ASN A 548 24.25 16.92 0.69
C ASN A 548 25.23 15.78 0.90
N SER A 549 25.26 15.23 2.11
CA SER A 549 25.96 14.00 2.45
C SER A 549 25.00 12.83 2.31
N ILE A 550 25.46 11.74 1.70
CA ILE A 550 24.60 10.56 1.50
C ILE A 550 25.31 9.32 2.01
N ILE A 551 24.68 8.61 2.94
CA ILE A 551 25.09 7.29 3.40
C ILE A 551 24.07 6.27 2.89
N VAL A 552 24.55 5.27 2.15
CA VAL A 552 23.72 4.20 1.59
C VAL A 552 24.19 2.86 2.16
N VAL A 553 23.31 2.12 2.82
CA VAL A 553 23.56 0.72 3.14
C VAL A 553 23.23 -0.07 1.90
N GLU A 554 24.24 -0.72 1.29
CA GLU A 554 24.07 -1.38 -0.02
C GLU A 554 24.97 -2.60 -0.22
N HIS A 555 24.48 -3.49 -1.12
CA HIS A 555 25.16 -4.70 -1.53
C HIS A 555 25.39 -4.77 -3.05
N ASP A 556 24.81 -3.84 -3.80
CA ASP A 556 24.93 -3.77 -5.25
C ASP A 556 26.32 -3.31 -5.67
N LYS A 557 26.94 -4.06 -6.58
CA LYS A 557 28.31 -3.80 -7.07
C LYS A 557 28.41 -2.46 -7.79
N ASP A 558 27.42 -2.11 -8.61
CA ASP A 558 27.48 -0.89 -9.42
C ASP A 558 27.34 0.35 -8.53
N THR A 559 26.48 0.28 -7.52
CA THR A 559 26.33 1.34 -6.51
C THR A 559 27.62 1.51 -5.70
N MET A 560 28.24 0.41 -5.23
CA MET A 560 29.54 0.47 -4.54
C MET A 560 30.64 1.09 -5.43
N MET A 561 30.69 0.71 -6.70
CA MET A 561 31.70 1.23 -7.63
C MET A 561 31.46 2.69 -8.04
N ALA A 562 30.24 3.17 -7.93
CA ALA A 562 29.84 4.55 -8.23
C ALA A 562 29.99 5.50 -7.03
N ALA A 563 30.21 4.98 -5.82
CA ALA A 563 30.38 5.74 -4.59
C ALA A 563 31.68 6.54 -4.59
N ASP A 564 31.74 7.58 -3.75
CA ASP A 564 32.97 8.33 -3.47
C ASP A 564 33.80 7.62 -2.39
N HIS A 565 33.12 6.93 -1.45
CA HIS A 565 33.76 6.26 -0.32
C HIS A 565 33.00 4.99 0.05
N ILE A 566 33.69 3.93 0.45
CA ILE A 566 33.15 2.63 0.85
C ILE A 566 33.61 2.32 2.28
N ILE A 567 32.70 1.86 3.12
CA ILE A 567 32.94 1.34 4.45
C ILE A 567 32.43 -0.09 4.48
N ASP A 568 33.33 -1.07 4.68
CA ASP A 568 32.99 -2.49 4.77
C ASP A 568 33.05 -2.95 6.21
N ILE A 569 31.93 -3.50 6.72
CA ILE A 569 31.80 -3.96 8.10
C ILE A 569 31.76 -5.50 8.15
N GLY A 570 32.62 -6.08 8.99
CA GLY A 570 32.78 -7.53 9.10
C GLY A 570 33.48 -7.92 10.39
N PRO A 571 34.29 -9.02 10.37
CA PRO A 571 34.47 -9.98 9.26
C PRO A 571 33.32 -10.96 9.07
N GLY A 572 32.45 -11.13 10.07
CA GLY A 572 31.33 -12.07 10.08
C GLY A 572 30.02 -11.40 10.44
N ALA A 573 29.04 -12.18 10.87
CA ALA A 573 27.73 -11.74 11.31
C ALA A 573 27.58 -11.84 12.83
N GLY A 574 26.66 -11.07 13.44
CA GLY A 574 26.38 -11.09 14.86
C GLY A 574 27.61 -10.77 15.72
N SER A 575 27.94 -11.61 16.72
CA SER A 575 29.09 -11.42 17.60
C SER A 575 30.44 -11.48 16.90
N HIS A 576 30.49 -12.07 15.71
CA HIS A 576 31.67 -12.12 14.85
C HIS A 576 31.78 -10.96 13.84
N GLY A 577 30.82 -10.02 13.87
CA GLY A 577 30.82 -8.80 13.08
C GLY A 577 31.26 -7.58 13.88
N GLY A 578 30.88 -6.39 13.42
CA GLY A 578 31.02 -5.14 14.13
C GLY A 578 32.40 -4.49 14.07
N GLU A 579 33.29 -4.90 13.15
CA GLU A 579 34.60 -4.30 12.94
C GLU A 579 34.69 -3.67 11.53
N ILE A 580 35.47 -2.60 11.37
CA ILE A 580 35.73 -2.01 10.06
C ILE A 580 36.80 -2.89 9.35
N MET A 581 36.42 -3.50 8.25
CA MET A 581 37.29 -4.35 7.44
C MET A 581 38.02 -3.56 6.37
N PHE A 582 37.33 -2.54 5.83
CA PHE A 582 37.88 -1.66 4.82
C PHE A 582 37.22 -0.29 4.89
N GLU A 583 38.00 0.76 4.69
CA GLU A 583 37.57 2.15 4.56
C GLU A 583 38.41 2.81 3.47
N GLY A 584 37.76 3.41 2.46
CA GLY A 584 38.48 4.07 1.37
C GLY A 584 37.64 4.22 0.10
N THR A 585 38.29 4.65 -0.98
CA THR A 585 37.66 4.82 -2.28
C THR A 585 37.42 3.48 -2.98
N PRO A 586 36.48 3.40 -3.97
CA PRO A 586 36.27 2.20 -4.77
C PRO A 586 37.52 1.69 -5.51
N LYS A 587 38.43 2.59 -5.86
CA LYS A 587 39.72 2.23 -6.49
C LYS A 587 40.65 1.53 -5.51
N GLU A 588 40.66 1.93 -4.27
CA GLU A 588 41.42 1.30 -3.19
C GLU A 588 40.77 -0.03 -2.79
N ALA A 589 39.44 -0.13 -2.76
CA ALA A 589 38.73 -1.38 -2.50
C ALA A 589 39.11 -2.50 -3.47
N LYS A 590 39.37 -2.18 -4.76
CA LYS A 590 39.86 -3.16 -5.74
C LYS A 590 41.25 -3.69 -5.42
N LYS A 591 42.02 -3.02 -4.59
CA LYS A 591 43.36 -3.44 -4.15
C LYS A 591 43.36 -3.92 -2.71
N GLY A 592 42.25 -3.68 -1.98
CA GLY A 592 42.08 -4.01 -0.57
C GLY A 592 41.99 -5.52 -0.30
N HIS A 593 41.99 -5.83 0.97
CA HIS A 593 41.78 -7.19 1.47
C HIS A 593 40.44 -7.23 2.22
N GLY A 594 39.77 -8.36 2.16
CA GLY A 594 38.48 -8.59 2.79
C GLY A 594 37.49 -9.23 1.84
N LEU A 595 36.40 -9.76 2.38
CA LEU A 595 35.42 -10.54 1.60
C LEU A 595 34.80 -9.71 0.50
N THR A 596 34.31 -8.53 0.81
CA THR A 596 33.73 -7.60 -0.17
C THR A 596 34.75 -7.17 -1.23
N CYS A 597 35.98 -6.83 -0.81
CA CYS A 597 37.06 -6.48 -1.72
C CYS A 597 37.40 -7.62 -2.70
N ASP A 598 37.38 -8.88 -2.23
CA ASP A 598 37.66 -10.06 -3.07
C ASP A 598 36.59 -10.27 -4.14
N TYR A 599 35.33 -9.95 -3.87
CA TYR A 599 34.27 -9.92 -4.89
C TYR A 599 34.41 -8.75 -5.86
N LEU A 600 34.72 -7.54 -5.37
CA LEU A 600 34.89 -6.35 -6.22
C LEU A 600 36.09 -6.45 -7.15
N ASN A 601 37.18 -7.10 -6.72
CA ASN A 601 38.39 -7.29 -7.55
C ASN A 601 38.34 -8.55 -8.44
N GLY A 602 37.27 -9.37 -8.31
CA GLY A 602 37.06 -10.57 -9.12
C GLY A 602 37.85 -11.80 -8.70
N LYS A 603 38.56 -11.78 -7.53
CA LYS A 603 39.19 -12.98 -6.95
C LYS A 603 38.17 -14.03 -6.54
N LYS A 604 37.04 -13.59 -6.00
CA LYS A 604 35.86 -14.42 -5.72
C LYS A 604 34.74 -14.11 -6.72
N LYS A 605 34.10 -15.15 -7.21
CA LYS A 605 32.92 -15.05 -8.10
C LYS A 605 31.93 -16.16 -7.78
N ILE A 606 30.66 -15.92 -8.03
CA ILE A 606 29.64 -16.97 -8.03
C ILE A 606 29.74 -17.68 -9.38
N GLU A 607 30.16 -18.95 -9.37
CA GLU A 607 30.47 -19.73 -10.59
C GLU A 607 29.18 -20.14 -11.32
N VAL A 608 29.20 -20.02 -12.66
CA VAL A 608 28.12 -20.47 -13.53
C VAL A 608 28.10 -22.00 -13.60
N PRO A 609 26.95 -22.68 -13.47
CA PRO A 609 26.86 -24.12 -13.58
C PRO A 609 27.35 -24.62 -14.96
N LYS A 610 28.22 -25.62 -14.98
CA LYS A 610 28.73 -26.22 -16.24
C LYS A 610 27.64 -26.95 -17.03
N LYS A 611 26.60 -27.42 -16.40
CA LYS A 611 25.46 -28.11 -17.02
C LYS A 611 24.15 -27.58 -16.43
N ARG A 612 23.20 -27.31 -17.32
CA ARG A 612 21.83 -26.94 -16.95
C ARG A 612 20.94 -28.19 -16.87
N ARG A 613 20.02 -28.19 -15.90
CA ARG A 613 18.97 -29.21 -15.85
C ARG A 613 18.02 -29.06 -17.04
N LYS A 614 17.45 -30.17 -17.48
CA LYS A 614 16.41 -30.19 -18.50
C LYS A 614 15.06 -30.46 -17.82
N PRO A 615 13.93 -30.03 -18.41
CA PRO A 615 12.61 -30.36 -17.88
C PRO A 615 12.47 -31.87 -17.71
N VAL A 616 11.89 -32.30 -16.58
CA VAL A 616 11.66 -33.71 -16.29
C VAL A 616 10.45 -34.17 -17.12
N ASP A 617 10.66 -35.13 -18.02
CA ASP A 617 9.62 -35.78 -18.83
C ASP A 617 8.64 -34.83 -19.54
N ASP A 618 9.12 -33.69 -20.02
CA ASP A 618 8.31 -32.62 -20.64
C ASP A 618 7.13 -32.12 -19.77
N LYS A 619 7.24 -32.19 -18.45
CA LYS A 619 6.21 -31.70 -17.51
C LYS A 619 6.23 -30.19 -17.40
N TYR A 620 5.07 -29.58 -17.65
CA TYR A 620 4.88 -28.14 -17.59
C TYR A 620 3.59 -27.78 -16.90
N ILE A 621 3.58 -26.62 -16.25
CA ILE A 621 2.35 -25.87 -15.95
C ILE A 621 2.17 -24.85 -17.07
N ILE A 622 1.00 -24.85 -17.71
CA ILE A 622 0.73 -23.93 -18.81
C ILE A 622 -0.50 -23.09 -18.46
N ILE A 623 -0.30 -21.77 -18.35
CA ILE A 623 -1.38 -20.80 -18.22
C ILE A 623 -1.58 -20.15 -19.58
N LYS A 624 -2.82 -20.15 -20.09
CA LYS A 624 -3.17 -19.50 -21.35
C LYS A 624 -4.03 -18.28 -21.08
N GLY A 625 -3.71 -17.19 -21.75
CA GLY A 625 -4.54 -16.00 -21.81
C GLY A 625 -4.59 -15.16 -20.54
N ALA A 626 -3.50 -15.10 -19.77
CA ALA A 626 -3.40 -14.20 -18.62
C ALA A 626 -3.52 -12.73 -19.07
N SER A 627 -4.49 -12.01 -18.51
CA SER A 627 -4.86 -10.65 -18.94
C SER A 627 -5.34 -9.84 -17.75
N GLY A 628 -4.44 -9.50 -16.84
CA GLY A 628 -4.73 -8.63 -15.71
C GLY A 628 -3.72 -7.48 -15.67
N HIS A 629 -4.10 -6.34 -15.16
CA HIS A 629 -3.27 -5.15 -15.13
C HIS A 629 -2.66 -4.85 -16.52
N ASN A 630 -1.34 -4.94 -16.65
CA ASN A 630 -0.66 -4.69 -17.92
C ASN A 630 -0.44 -5.95 -18.78
N LEU A 631 -0.87 -7.14 -18.35
CA LEU A 631 -0.67 -8.39 -19.08
C LEU A 631 -1.47 -8.42 -20.39
N LYS A 632 -0.83 -8.77 -21.49
CA LYS A 632 -1.39 -8.77 -22.85
C LYS A 632 -1.68 -10.18 -23.36
N ASN A 633 -2.68 -10.86 -22.76
CA ASN A 633 -3.08 -12.24 -23.17
C ASN A 633 -1.89 -13.20 -23.17
N VAL A 634 -1.12 -13.20 -22.09
CA VAL A 634 0.14 -13.95 -21.97
C VAL A 634 -0.11 -15.44 -21.83
N THR A 635 0.70 -16.25 -22.52
CA THR A 635 0.79 -17.70 -22.30
C THR A 635 2.10 -17.99 -21.58
N LEU A 636 2.01 -18.45 -20.32
CA LEU A 636 3.13 -18.88 -19.51
C LEU A 636 3.31 -20.41 -19.67
N LYS A 637 4.52 -20.84 -20.03
CA LYS A 637 4.92 -22.25 -20.06
C LYS A 637 6.02 -22.48 -19.03
N LEU A 638 5.67 -22.96 -17.85
CA LEU A 638 6.57 -23.16 -16.71
C LEU A 638 7.08 -24.60 -16.67
N PRO A 639 8.37 -24.86 -16.94
CA PRO A 639 8.93 -26.21 -16.83
C PRO A 639 9.10 -26.60 -15.35
N LEU A 640 8.89 -27.87 -15.04
CA LEU A 640 8.94 -28.43 -13.69
C LEU A 640 10.24 -29.18 -13.40
N GLY A 641 10.57 -29.37 -12.12
CA GLY A 641 11.74 -30.11 -11.65
C GLY A 641 13.09 -29.36 -11.85
N MET A 642 13.05 -28.03 -11.92
CA MET A 642 14.23 -27.22 -12.14
C MET A 642 14.14 -25.85 -11.46
N MET A 643 15.19 -25.05 -11.55
CA MET A 643 15.21 -23.67 -11.11
C MET A 643 14.84 -22.75 -12.26
N VAL A 644 13.71 -22.07 -12.16
CA VAL A 644 13.18 -21.14 -13.15
C VAL A 644 13.26 -19.72 -12.61
N CYS A 645 13.81 -18.79 -13.39
CA CYS A 645 13.86 -17.38 -13.03
C CYS A 645 12.93 -16.55 -13.93
N ILE A 646 12.05 -15.77 -13.30
CA ILE A 646 11.23 -14.76 -13.98
C ILE A 646 11.97 -13.43 -13.91
N THR A 647 12.33 -12.88 -15.06
CA THR A 647 13.14 -11.66 -15.18
C THR A 647 12.41 -10.57 -15.95
N GLY A 648 12.99 -9.41 -16.05
CA GLY A 648 12.46 -8.25 -16.78
C GLY A 648 12.49 -6.97 -15.98
N VAL A 649 12.35 -5.83 -16.66
CA VAL A 649 12.38 -4.50 -16.02
C VAL A 649 11.28 -4.33 -14.97
N SER A 650 11.45 -3.33 -14.09
CA SER A 650 10.42 -3.00 -13.09
C SER A 650 9.11 -2.64 -13.79
N GLY A 651 7.97 -3.10 -13.23
CA GLY A 651 6.65 -2.89 -13.83
C GLY A 651 6.35 -3.69 -15.11
N SER A 652 7.20 -4.65 -15.55
CA SER A 652 6.94 -5.46 -16.75
C SER A 652 5.80 -6.48 -16.62
N GLY A 653 5.24 -6.68 -15.41
CA GLY A 653 4.11 -7.58 -15.16
C GLY A 653 4.48 -8.91 -14.49
N LYS A 654 5.70 -9.07 -13.97
CA LYS A 654 6.17 -10.30 -13.29
C LYS A 654 5.25 -10.70 -12.13
N SER A 655 5.01 -9.80 -11.18
CA SER A 655 4.16 -10.06 -10.00
C SER A 655 2.71 -10.28 -10.40
N SER A 656 2.19 -9.57 -11.40
CA SER A 656 0.83 -9.80 -11.93
C SER A 656 0.68 -11.20 -12.51
N LEU A 657 1.69 -11.71 -13.22
CA LEU A 657 1.66 -13.06 -13.80
C LEU A 657 1.82 -14.15 -12.74
N ILE A 658 2.75 -13.98 -11.79
CA ILE A 658 3.09 -15.04 -10.83
C ILE A 658 2.29 -14.90 -9.53
N ASN A 659 2.37 -13.75 -8.83
CA ASN A 659 1.80 -13.60 -7.48
C ASN A 659 0.28 -13.33 -7.50
N GLU A 660 -0.23 -12.75 -8.60
CA GLU A 660 -1.65 -12.39 -8.70
C GLU A 660 -2.44 -13.28 -9.69
N THR A 661 -1.77 -14.06 -10.55
CA THR A 661 -2.44 -15.02 -11.45
C THR A 661 -2.08 -16.45 -11.08
N LEU A 662 -0.82 -16.90 -11.26
CA LEU A 662 -0.42 -18.28 -11.04
C LEU A 662 -0.67 -18.76 -9.61
N TYR A 663 -0.13 -18.05 -8.63
CA TYR A 663 -0.22 -18.45 -7.22
C TYR A 663 -1.66 -18.55 -6.69
N PRO A 664 -2.57 -17.56 -6.94
CA PRO A 664 -3.97 -17.71 -6.53
C PRO A 664 -4.69 -18.87 -7.19
N ILE A 665 -4.44 -19.18 -8.46
CA ILE A 665 -5.00 -20.38 -9.12
C ILE A 665 -4.58 -21.63 -8.38
N LEU A 666 -3.28 -21.81 -8.13
CA LEU A 666 -2.74 -22.98 -7.44
C LEU A 666 -3.22 -23.05 -5.99
N SER A 667 -3.24 -21.92 -5.29
CA SER A 667 -3.71 -21.83 -3.91
C SER A 667 -5.22 -22.16 -3.79
N LYS A 668 -6.04 -21.75 -4.76
CA LYS A 668 -7.44 -22.10 -4.84
C LYS A 668 -7.61 -23.61 -5.08
N HIS A 669 -6.81 -24.20 -5.96
CA HIS A 669 -6.85 -25.63 -6.27
C HIS A 669 -6.43 -26.50 -5.08
N PHE A 670 -5.25 -26.23 -4.44
CA PHE A 670 -4.70 -27.09 -3.38
C PHE A 670 -5.26 -26.79 -1.99
N TYR A 671 -5.57 -25.53 -1.70
CA TYR A 671 -5.89 -25.06 -0.33
C TYR A 671 -7.28 -24.44 -0.21
N ARG A 672 -8.08 -24.42 -1.29
CA ARG A 672 -9.40 -23.76 -1.31
C ARG A 672 -9.33 -22.30 -0.87
N SER A 673 -8.26 -21.59 -1.25
CA SER A 673 -8.08 -20.17 -0.96
C SER A 673 -9.21 -19.35 -1.59
N LEU A 674 -9.65 -18.31 -0.87
CA LEU A 674 -10.69 -17.38 -1.33
C LEU A 674 -10.12 -16.23 -2.19
N LYS A 675 -8.79 -16.19 -2.38
CA LYS A 675 -8.15 -15.17 -3.21
C LYS A 675 -8.40 -15.46 -4.69
N GLU A 676 -9.12 -14.58 -5.36
CA GLU A 676 -9.40 -14.73 -6.79
C GLU A 676 -8.16 -14.36 -7.62
N PRO A 677 -7.85 -15.17 -8.65
CA PRO A 677 -6.77 -14.84 -9.59
C PRO A 677 -7.17 -13.72 -10.54
N LEU A 678 -6.19 -13.04 -11.11
CA LEU A 678 -6.41 -12.15 -12.24
C LEU A 678 -6.96 -12.93 -13.44
N PRO A 679 -7.64 -12.28 -14.39
CA PRO A 679 -8.29 -12.95 -15.50
C PRO A 679 -7.33 -13.82 -16.34
N TYR A 680 -7.71 -15.04 -16.63
CA TYR A 680 -7.01 -15.99 -17.48
C TYR A 680 -8.02 -16.91 -18.22
N LYS A 681 -7.59 -17.61 -19.27
CA LYS A 681 -8.48 -18.49 -20.03
C LYS A 681 -8.46 -19.93 -19.52
N SER A 682 -7.30 -20.53 -19.35
CA SER A 682 -7.16 -21.92 -18.88
C SER A 682 -5.81 -22.17 -18.24
N ILE A 683 -5.74 -23.22 -17.42
CA ILE A 683 -4.51 -23.77 -16.86
C ILE A 683 -4.45 -25.27 -17.09
N GLU A 684 -3.25 -25.78 -17.38
CA GLU A 684 -2.98 -27.22 -17.63
C GLU A 684 -1.75 -27.65 -16.79
N GLY A 685 -1.64 -28.93 -16.45
CA GLY A 685 -0.47 -29.51 -15.77
C GLY A 685 -0.51 -29.46 -14.25
N LEU A 686 -1.66 -29.22 -13.64
CA LEU A 686 -1.84 -29.19 -12.17
C LEU A 686 -1.57 -30.55 -11.51
N GLU A 687 -1.76 -31.65 -12.22
CA GLU A 687 -1.51 -33.01 -11.78
C GLU A 687 -0.04 -33.33 -11.53
N HIS A 688 0.87 -32.51 -12.04
CA HIS A 688 2.32 -32.72 -11.88
C HIS A 688 2.87 -32.22 -10.54
N ILE A 689 2.11 -31.40 -9.81
CA ILE A 689 2.49 -30.86 -8.50
C ILE A 689 1.44 -31.25 -7.45
N ASP A 690 1.85 -31.33 -6.21
CA ASP A 690 0.99 -31.66 -5.08
C ASP A 690 0.84 -30.50 -4.07
N LYS A 691 1.72 -29.50 -4.14
CA LYS A 691 1.77 -28.41 -3.20
C LYS A 691 2.40 -27.17 -3.82
N VAL A 692 1.91 -26.00 -3.47
CA VAL A 692 2.56 -24.70 -3.77
C VAL A 692 2.92 -23.96 -2.49
N ILE A 693 4.08 -23.35 -2.44
CA ILE A 693 4.56 -22.58 -1.30
C ILE A 693 5.06 -21.24 -1.80
N GLU A 694 4.41 -20.17 -1.37
CA GLU A 694 4.88 -18.81 -1.60
C GLU A 694 5.77 -18.36 -0.43
N ILE A 695 6.94 -17.85 -0.75
CA ILE A 695 7.93 -17.31 0.18
C ILE A 695 8.15 -15.85 -0.18
N ASP A 696 7.34 -14.98 0.40
CA ASP A 696 7.35 -13.54 0.20
C ASP A 696 8.16 -12.82 1.30
N GLN A 697 8.40 -11.53 1.12
CA GLN A 697 9.11 -10.67 2.07
C GLN A 697 8.24 -10.18 3.24
N ALA A 698 6.96 -10.58 3.32
CA ALA A 698 6.08 -10.17 4.42
C ALA A 698 6.62 -10.67 5.77
N PRO A 699 6.50 -9.89 6.85
CA PRO A 699 6.97 -10.29 8.17
C PRO A 699 6.37 -11.63 8.61
N ILE A 700 7.14 -12.45 9.34
CA ILE A 700 6.68 -13.73 9.91
C ILE A 700 5.61 -13.56 11.00
N GLY A 701 5.34 -12.33 11.40
CA GLY A 701 4.28 -11.95 12.32
C GLY A 701 4.24 -10.44 12.54
N ARG A 702 3.12 -9.95 13.05
CA ARG A 702 2.87 -8.50 13.22
C ARG A 702 3.10 -7.99 14.65
N THR A 703 3.51 -8.86 15.55
CA THR A 703 3.69 -8.51 16.97
C THR A 703 5.07 -8.93 17.47
N PRO A 704 5.62 -8.25 18.47
CA PRO A 704 6.91 -8.63 19.09
C PRO A 704 6.94 -10.06 19.68
N ARG A 705 5.78 -10.71 19.79
CA ARG A 705 5.66 -12.10 20.27
C ARG A 705 5.94 -13.15 19.18
N SER A 706 5.89 -12.75 17.91
CA SER A 706 6.32 -13.61 16.80
C SER A 706 7.85 -13.55 16.69
N ASN A 707 8.49 -14.69 16.54
CA ASN A 707 9.96 -14.81 16.41
C ASN A 707 10.33 -16.07 15.62
N PRO A 708 11.59 -16.25 15.20
CA PRO A 708 12.04 -17.41 14.45
C PRO A 708 11.69 -18.74 15.12
N ALA A 709 11.86 -18.84 16.45
CA ALA A 709 11.57 -20.08 17.18
C ALA A 709 10.09 -20.47 17.19
N THR A 710 9.18 -19.48 17.27
CA THR A 710 7.74 -19.74 17.22
C THR A 710 7.27 -20.07 15.80
N TYR A 711 7.82 -19.41 14.78
CA TYR A 711 7.43 -19.61 13.39
C TYR A 711 7.83 -21.01 12.88
N THR A 712 9.05 -21.44 13.17
CA THR A 712 9.55 -22.79 12.83
C THR A 712 9.01 -23.89 13.73
N LYS A 713 8.22 -23.53 14.77
CA LYS A 713 7.69 -24.44 15.78
C LYS A 713 8.78 -25.19 16.56
N VAL A 714 10.02 -24.72 16.58
CA VAL A 714 11.07 -25.27 17.44
C VAL A 714 10.79 -24.93 18.91
N PHE A 715 10.16 -23.78 19.15
CA PHE A 715 9.79 -23.35 20.50
C PHE A 715 8.80 -24.31 21.18
N ASP A 716 7.96 -25.01 20.43
CA ASP A 716 7.04 -25.99 20.97
C ASP A 716 7.80 -27.18 21.61
N GLU A 717 8.86 -27.63 20.94
CA GLU A 717 9.71 -28.71 21.47
C GLU A 717 10.53 -28.23 22.66
N ILE A 718 11.07 -27.01 22.63
CA ILE A 718 11.79 -26.40 23.75
C ILE A 718 10.88 -26.28 24.99
N ARG A 719 9.63 -25.84 24.81
CA ARG A 719 8.65 -25.77 25.91
C ARG A 719 8.30 -27.12 26.49
N LYS A 720 8.21 -28.17 25.68
CA LYS A 720 8.03 -29.56 26.16
C LYS A 720 9.21 -29.97 27.02
N LEU A 721 10.43 -29.76 26.52
CA LEU A 721 11.66 -30.06 27.29
C LEU A 721 11.65 -29.39 28.67
N PHE A 722 11.35 -28.07 28.73
CA PHE A 722 11.29 -27.32 29.98
C PHE A 722 10.18 -27.84 30.91
N GLY A 723 9.03 -28.27 30.36
CA GLY A 723 7.95 -28.88 31.13
C GLY A 723 8.30 -30.26 31.73
N GLU A 724 9.26 -30.98 31.13
CA GLU A 724 9.71 -32.30 31.57
C GLU A 724 10.83 -32.25 32.57
N LEU A 725 11.45 -31.09 32.82
CA LEU A 725 12.52 -30.94 33.80
C LEU A 725 12.05 -31.32 35.21
N PRO A 726 12.92 -31.90 36.08
CA PRO A 726 12.56 -32.30 37.42
C PRO A 726 11.92 -31.17 38.23
N GLU A 727 12.49 -29.97 38.18
CA GLU A 727 11.97 -28.79 38.87
C GLU A 727 10.57 -28.39 38.39
N SER A 728 10.30 -28.48 37.09
CA SER A 728 8.98 -28.24 36.53
C SER A 728 7.94 -29.24 36.98
N ARG A 729 8.33 -30.53 37.06
CA ARG A 729 7.46 -31.62 37.54
C ARG A 729 7.09 -31.42 39.01
N ILE A 730 8.08 -31.06 39.85
CA ILE A 730 7.85 -30.77 41.27
C ILE A 730 6.87 -29.62 41.46
N ARG A 731 6.97 -28.54 40.64
CA ARG A 731 6.11 -27.36 40.71
C ARG A 731 4.80 -27.55 39.94
N GLY A 732 4.57 -28.68 39.28
CA GLY A 732 3.38 -28.93 38.46
C GLY A 732 3.32 -28.08 37.16
N TYR A 733 4.47 -27.59 36.67
CA TYR A 733 4.55 -26.78 35.49
C TYR A 733 4.51 -27.63 34.21
N LYS A 734 3.54 -27.38 33.33
CA LYS A 734 3.42 -28.01 32.03
C LYS A 734 4.00 -27.11 30.96
N ALA A 735 4.14 -27.60 29.71
CA ALA A 735 4.66 -26.83 28.58
C ALA A 735 3.97 -25.48 28.37
N GLY A 736 2.68 -25.33 28.73
CA GLY A 736 1.94 -24.08 28.71
C GLY A 736 2.50 -22.98 29.59
N ARG A 737 3.10 -23.31 30.70
CA ARG A 737 3.75 -22.38 31.64
C ARG A 737 4.89 -21.61 30.98
N PHE A 738 5.61 -22.27 30.08
CA PHE A 738 6.74 -21.72 29.33
C PHE A 738 6.33 -21.00 28.01
N SER A 739 5.03 -20.73 27.84
CA SER A 739 4.53 -19.94 26.70
C SER A 739 4.31 -18.50 27.13
N PHE A 740 4.95 -17.57 26.43
CA PHE A 740 4.68 -16.12 26.62
C PHE A 740 3.35 -15.66 25.98
N ASN A 741 2.63 -16.54 25.29
CA ASN A 741 1.29 -16.23 24.72
C ASN A 741 0.14 -16.63 25.67
N VAL A 742 0.39 -17.48 26.66
CA VAL A 742 -0.62 -18.04 27.56
C VAL A 742 -0.47 -17.44 28.96
N LYS A 743 -1.58 -17.15 29.63
CA LYS A 743 -1.57 -16.69 31.03
C LYS A 743 -0.95 -17.72 31.94
N GLY A 744 -0.32 -17.28 33.03
CA GLY A 744 0.25 -18.11 34.06
C GLY A 744 1.78 -18.06 34.16
N GLY A 745 2.52 -18.12 33.06
CA GLY A 745 4.00 -18.04 33.07
C GLY A 745 4.55 -16.74 32.47
N ARG A 746 3.76 -16.01 31.71
CA ARG A 746 4.18 -14.75 31.07
C ARG A 746 4.14 -13.58 32.04
N CYS A 747 4.86 -12.53 31.72
CA CYS A 747 4.68 -11.23 32.36
C CYS A 747 3.31 -10.65 31.95
N GLU A 748 2.43 -10.37 32.91
CA GLU A 748 1.09 -9.88 32.60
C GLU A 748 1.08 -8.37 32.25
N THR A 749 2.08 -7.59 32.68
CA THR A 749 2.21 -6.17 32.35
C THR A 749 2.38 -5.95 30.87
N CYS A 750 3.28 -6.71 30.20
CA CYS A 750 3.48 -6.64 28.74
C CYS A 750 2.77 -7.78 27.98
N CYS A 751 1.99 -8.61 28.66
CA CYS A 751 1.32 -9.77 28.08
C CYS A 751 2.28 -10.68 27.28
N GLY A 752 3.53 -10.80 27.73
CA GLY A 752 4.58 -11.63 27.10
C GLY A 752 5.28 -11.00 25.91
N ALA A 753 5.03 -9.74 25.58
CA ALA A 753 5.70 -9.04 24.49
C ALA A 753 7.15 -8.66 24.82
N GLY A 754 7.48 -8.44 26.10
CA GLY A 754 8.76 -7.93 26.55
C GLY A 754 8.89 -6.40 26.44
N VAL A 755 8.13 -5.80 25.57
CA VAL A 755 8.09 -4.36 25.31
C VAL A 755 6.67 -3.82 25.46
N ARG A 756 6.53 -2.50 25.67
CA ARG A 756 5.27 -1.77 25.62
C ARG A 756 5.32 -0.85 24.41
N LEU A 757 4.26 -0.86 23.63
CA LEU A 757 4.07 0.05 22.50
C LEU A 757 3.45 1.33 23.04
N ILE A 758 4.09 2.45 22.75
CA ILE A 758 3.55 3.78 22.99
C ILE A 758 3.12 4.32 21.62
N GLU A 759 1.80 4.38 21.41
CA GLU A 759 1.22 4.92 20.18
C GLU A 759 1.35 6.45 20.19
N MET A 760 1.94 7.00 19.15
CA MET A 760 2.11 8.44 18.97
C MET A 760 1.27 8.93 17.80
N ASN A 761 0.33 9.85 18.03
CA ASN A 761 -0.64 10.30 17.03
C ASN A 761 -0.01 10.93 15.76
N PHE A 762 1.19 11.50 15.84
CA PHE A 762 1.84 12.22 14.73
C PHE A 762 3.26 11.74 14.42
N LEU A 763 3.79 10.79 15.19
CA LEU A 763 5.13 10.23 15.04
C LEU A 763 5.04 8.70 14.96
N PRO A 764 6.10 8.01 14.50
CA PRO A 764 6.15 6.55 14.56
C PRO A 764 6.00 6.05 16.00
N ASP A 765 5.27 4.95 16.17
CA ASP A 765 5.09 4.30 17.47
C ASP A 765 6.44 3.90 18.08
N VAL A 766 6.62 4.15 19.38
CA VAL A 766 7.86 3.84 20.11
C VAL A 766 7.67 2.58 20.95
N GLN A 767 8.61 1.67 20.84
CA GLN A 767 8.67 0.47 21.69
C GLN A 767 9.65 0.70 22.86
N VAL A 768 9.16 0.56 24.09
CA VAL A 768 9.97 0.69 25.32
C VAL A 768 10.01 -0.65 26.02
N LEU A 769 11.14 -0.99 26.63
CA LEU A 769 11.27 -2.20 27.45
C LEU A 769 10.22 -2.20 28.57
N CYS A 770 9.65 -3.37 28.84
CA CYS A 770 8.71 -3.53 29.94
C CYS A 770 9.41 -3.38 31.28
N GLU A 771 9.03 -2.42 32.09
CA GLU A 771 9.62 -2.11 33.39
C GLU A 771 9.59 -3.31 34.36
N THR A 772 8.52 -4.12 34.31
CA THR A 772 8.32 -5.26 35.21
C THR A 772 9.23 -6.44 34.89
N CYS A 773 9.35 -6.81 33.61
CA CYS A 773 10.13 -7.98 33.19
C CYS A 773 11.45 -7.61 32.50
N GLN A 774 11.73 -6.33 32.27
CA GLN A 774 12.96 -5.84 31.63
C GLN A 774 13.30 -6.62 30.35
N GLY A 775 12.30 -6.80 29.49
CA GLY A 775 12.44 -7.54 28.22
C GLY A 775 12.33 -9.06 28.32
N LYS A 776 12.36 -9.65 29.52
CA LYS A 776 12.43 -11.11 29.73
C LYS A 776 11.14 -11.88 29.42
N ARG A 777 10.02 -11.20 29.14
CA ARG A 777 8.71 -11.76 28.68
C ARG A 777 7.96 -12.63 29.70
N TYR A 778 8.63 -13.16 30.72
CA TYR A 778 8.10 -14.09 31.72
C TYR A 778 8.07 -13.50 33.13
N ASN A 779 7.29 -14.12 34.01
CA ASN A 779 7.34 -13.84 35.43
C ASN A 779 8.58 -14.50 36.06
N ARG A 780 8.97 -14.04 37.27
CA ARG A 780 10.16 -14.46 37.97
C ARG A 780 10.18 -15.98 38.23
N GLU A 781 9.06 -16.55 38.65
CA GLU A 781 8.94 -17.98 39.01
C GLU A 781 9.19 -18.89 37.78
N THR A 782 8.76 -18.51 36.59
CA THR A 782 9.01 -19.28 35.36
C THR A 782 10.49 -19.22 34.98
N LEU A 783 11.17 -18.09 35.23
CA LEU A 783 12.60 -17.90 34.93
C LEU A 783 13.54 -18.65 35.89
N GLU A 784 13.03 -19.10 37.03
CA GLU A 784 13.81 -19.92 37.98
C GLU A 784 14.12 -21.32 37.43
N VAL A 785 13.23 -21.89 36.61
CA VAL A 785 13.45 -23.20 35.98
C VAL A 785 14.56 -23.09 34.94
N ARG A 786 15.62 -23.90 35.12
CA ARG A 786 16.81 -23.83 34.25
C ARG A 786 17.17 -25.20 33.67
N TYR A 787 17.60 -25.15 32.39
CA TYR A 787 18.22 -26.28 31.70
C TYR A 787 19.67 -25.93 31.35
N LYS A 788 20.65 -26.74 31.71
CA LYS A 788 22.10 -26.46 31.60
C LYS A 788 22.45 -25.03 32.08
N GLY A 789 21.83 -24.58 33.18
CA GLY A 789 22.05 -23.26 33.78
C GLY A 789 21.30 -22.09 33.13
N LYS A 790 20.61 -22.27 32.00
CA LYS A 790 19.89 -21.25 31.29
C LYS A 790 18.37 -21.31 31.50
N SER A 791 17.73 -20.19 31.79
CA SER A 791 16.27 -20.01 31.81
C SER A 791 15.66 -20.06 30.41
N ILE A 792 14.34 -20.17 30.30
CA ILE A 792 13.64 -20.13 29.00
C ILE A 792 13.89 -18.81 28.24
N ASN A 793 14.07 -17.70 28.95
CA ASN A 793 14.42 -16.42 28.31
C ASN A 793 15.87 -16.42 27.80
N ASP A 794 16.81 -16.96 28.57
CA ASP A 794 18.22 -17.07 28.17
C ASP A 794 18.35 -17.94 26.92
N VAL A 795 17.52 -18.99 26.80
CA VAL A 795 17.44 -19.82 25.59
C VAL A 795 16.89 -19.05 24.38
N LEU A 796 15.90 -18.19 24.58
CA LEU A 796 15.41 -17.36 23.51
C LEU A 796 16.45 -16.32 23.04
N ASN A 797 17.36 -15.91 23.90
CA ASN A 797 18.45 -14.99 23.61
C ASN A 797 19.69 -15.67 23.02
N LEU A 798 19.74 -17.00 22.95
CA LEU A 798 20.79 -17.70 22.23
C LEU A 798 20.69 -17.40 20.73
N THR A 799 21.81 -17.18 20.09
CA THR A 799 21.89 -17.22 18.64
C THR A 799 21.55 -18.62 18.12
N ILE A 800 21.14 -18.70 16.88
CA ILE A 800 20.80 -19.98 16.22
C ILE A 800 22.00 -20.91 16.25
N SER A 801 23.22 -20.41 15.98
CA SER A 801 24.45 -21.17 16.04
C SER A 801 24.77 -21.68 17.48
N GLU A 802 24.64 -20.83 18.50
CA GLU A 802 24.80 -21.24 19.89
C GLU A 802 23.76 -22.27 20.33
N ALA A 803 22.51 -22.09 19.86
CA ALA A 803 21.43 -23.00 20.19
C ALA A 803 21.62 -24.40 19.57
N LEU A 804 22.26 -24.50 18.40
CA LEU A 804 22.66 -25.80 17.82
C LEU A 804 23.55 -26.58 18.74
N VAL A 805 24.60 -25.96 19.28
CA VAL A 805 25.53 -26.56 20.22
C VAL A 805 24.80 -26.88 21.54
N PHE A 806 23.96 -25.97 22.03
CA PHE A 806 23.25 -26.13 23.30
C PHE A 806 22.29 -27.33 23.31
N PHE A 807 21.60 -27.56 22.17
CA PHE A 807 20.60 -28.62 22.00
C PHE A 807 21.11 -29.83 21.20
N GLU A 808 22.40 -30.04 21.07
CA GLU A 808 23.04 -31.15 20.31
C GLU A 808 22.41 -32.53 20.52
N ASN A 809 21.95 -32.81 21.75
CA ASN A 809 21.37 -34.10 22.16
C ASN A 809 19.85 -34.22 21.89
N PHE A 810 19.22 -33.24 21.25
CA PHE A 810 17.76 -33.22 20.95
C PHE A 810 17.49 -33.17 19.46
N PRO A 811 17.43 -34.29 18.74
CA PRO A 811 17.31 -34.33 17.28
C PRO A 811 16.14 -33.52 16.71
N LEU A 812 14.97 -33.53 17.37
CA LEU A 812 13.78 -32.81 16.96
C LEU A 812 13.96 -31.26 17.02
N ILE A 813 14.76 -30.81 18.00
CA ILE A 813 15.09 -29.39 18.16
C ILE A 813 16.20 -29.03 17.17
N THR A 814 17.28 -29.83 17.16
CA THR A 814 18.47 -29.59 16.34
C THR A 814 18.12 -29.55 14.83
N GLN A 815 17.26 -30.46 14.34
CA GLN A 815 16.84 -30.47 12.93
C GLN A 815 16.21 -29.14 12.49
N LYS A 816 15.35 -28.55 13.33
CA LYS A 816 14.66 -27.30 13.01
C LYS A 816 15.61 -26.08 13.11
N ILE A 817 16.54 -26.12 14.08
CA ILE A 817 17.54 -25.06 14.24
C ILE A 817 18.57 -25.14 13.10
N GLN A 818 18.98 -26.36 12.69
CA GLN A 818 19.89 -26.59 11.57
C GLN A 818 19.35 -26.00 10.27
N ALA A 819 18.04 -26.12 10.01
CA ALA A 819 17.42 -25.50 8.83
C ALA A 819 17.52 -23.96 8.84
N LEU A 820 17.51 -23.33 10.02
CA LEU A 820 17.75 -21.88 10.15
C LEU A 820 19.23 -21.53 9.92
N GLU A 821 20.15 -22.35 10.39
CA GLU A 821 21.60 -22.21 10.17
C GLU A 821 21.93 -22.36 8.67
N ASP A 822 21.37 -23.38 8.03
CA ASP A 822 21.62 -23.70 6.62
C ASP A 822 21.23 -22.56 5.67
N VAL A 823 20.24 -21.74 6.02
CA VAL A 823 19.85 -20.55 5.25
C VAL A 823 20.66 -19.30 5.61
N GLY A 824 21.72 -19.43 6.39
CA GLY A 824 22.61 -18.33 6.76
C GLY A 824 22.06 -17.39 7.84
N LEU A 825 21.19 -17.88 8.74
CA LEU A 825 20.60 -17.08 9.82
C LEU A 825 21.23 -17.37 11.20
N GLY A 826 22.41 -17.99 11.24
CA GLY A 826 23.08 -18.41 12.47
C GLY A 826 23.27 -17.30 13.51
N TYR A 827 23.42 -16.07 13.06
CA TYR A 827 23.61 -14.88 13.88
C TYR A 827 22.35 -14.38 14.59
N LEU A 828 21.15 -14.72 14.09
CA LEU A 828 19.90 -14.29 14.71
C LEU A 828 19.67 -14.99 16.05
N THR A 829 19.03 -14.31 17.00
CA THR A 829 18.58 -14.98 18.22
C THR A 829 17.25 -15.72 17.98
N LEU A 830 17.06 -16.85 18.67
CA LEU A 830 15.83 -17.64 18.58
C LEU A 830 14.56 -16.82 18.89
N GLY A 831 14.67 -15.88 19.83
CA GLY A 831 13.58 -15.04 20.32
C GLY A 831 13.50 -13.66 19.68
N GLN A 832 14.28 -13.37 18.64
CA GLN A 832 14.27 -12.07 17.98
C GLN A 832 12.87 -11.71 17.47
N ALA A 833 12.40 -10.52 17.80
CA ALA A 833 11.06 -10.09 17.43
C ALA A 833 10.92 -9.99 15.90
N SER A 834 9.80 -10.46 15.36
CA SER A 834 9.53 -10.39 13.92
C SER A 834 9.51 -8.96 13.35
N THR A 835 9.25 -7.97 14.20
CA THR A 835 9.23 -6.55 13.83
C THR A 835 10.62 -5.97 13.62
N THR A 836 11.67 -6.62 14.13
CA THR A 836 13.07 -6.19 13.96
C THR A 836 13.77 -6.89 12.80
N LEU A 837 13.19 -7.97 12.27
CA LEU A 837 13.75 -8.70 11.13
C LEU A 837 13.66 -7.87 9.84
N SER A 838 14.69 -7.93 9.01
CA SER A 838 14.63 -7.45 7.63
C SER A 838 13.69 -8.32 6.77
N GLY A 839 13.26 -7.80 5.60
CA GLY A 839 12.43 -8.58 4.66
C GLY A 839 13.10 -9.88 4.24
N GLY A 840 14.39 -9.84 3.91
CA GLY A 840 15.17 -11.00 3.52
C GLY A 840 15.37 -12.01 4.66
N GLU A 841 15.58 -11.55 5.90
CA GLU A 841 15.64 -12.44 7.08
C GLU A 841 14.30 -13.15 7.33
N ALA A 842 13.19 -12.41 7.27
CA ALA A 842 11.85 -12.99 7.40
C ALA A 842 11.58 -14.05 6.33
N GLN A 843 11.98 -13.80 5.09
CA GLN A 843 11.86 -14.73 3.98
C GLN A 843 12.69 -16.00 4.19
N ARG A 844 13.95 -15.86 4.64
CA ARG A 844 14.81 -17.00 4.96
C ARG A 844 14.29 -17.83 6.14
N VAL A 845 13.66 -17.19 7.16
CA VAL A 845 12.99 -17.93 8.25
C VAL A 845 11.81 -18.76 7.70
N LYS A 846 11.04 -18.22 6.74
CA LYS A 846 9.98 -18.97 6.07
C LYS A 846 10.53 -20.15 5.29
N LEU A 847 11.60 -19.94 4.54
CA LEU A 847 12.30 -21.01 3.81
C LEU A 847 12.79 -22.11 4.75
N ALA A 848 13.45 -21.76 5.85
CA ALA A 848 13.92 -22.71 6.87
C ALA A 848 12.78 -23.54 7.46
N ALA A 849 11.63 -22.91 7.73
CA ALA A 849 10.45 -23.61 8.24
C ALA A 849 9.93 -24.66 7.24
N GLU A 850 10.00 -24.40 5.95
CA GLU A 850 9.62 -25.39 4.92
C GLU A 850 10.67 -26.48 4.75
N LEU A 851 11.97 -26.14 4.76
CA LEU A 851 13.07 -27.10 4.70
C LEU A 851 13.06 -28.13 5.85
N SER A 852 12.55 -27.72 7.02
CA SER A 852 12.43 -28.61 8.18
C SER A 852 11.31 -29.66 8.07
N LYS A 853 10.42 -29.54 7.06
CA LYS A 853 9.31 -30.46 6.82
C LYS A 853 9.72 -31.63 5.91
N LYS A 854 8.92 -32.70 5.95
CA LYS A 854 9.10 -33.82 5.01
C LYS A 854 8.75 -33.37 3.60
N ASP A 855 9.63 -33.60 2.66
CA ASP A 855 9.53 -33.22 1.26
C ASP A 855 8.88 -34.34 0.43
N THR A 856 8.09 -33.97 -0.57
CA THR A 856 7.41 -34.88 -1.49
C THR A 856 8.09 -34.97 -2.86
N GLY A 857 8.98 -34.04 -3.18
CA GLY A 857 9.65 -33.96 -4.49
C GLY A 857 8.75 -33.44 -5.62
N LYS A 858 7.54 -32.96 -5.33
CA LYS A 858 6.59 -32.40 -6.30
C LYS A 858 6.06 -31.02 -5.89
N THR A 859 6.79 -30.33 -5.04
CA THR A 859 6.38 -29.01 -4.55
C THR A 859 6.88 -27.91 -5.48
N LEU A 860 6.01 -26.93 -5.77
CA LEU A 860 6.38 -25.69 -6.42
C LEU A 860 6.64 -24.61 -5.35
N TYR A 861 7.89 -24.18 -5.24
CA TYR A 861 8.28 -23.04 -4.43
C TYR A 861 8.30 -21.78 -5.28
N ILE A 862 7.62 -20.73 -4.84
CA ILE A 862 7.62 -19.40 -5.48
C ILE A 862 8.31 -18.45 -4.54
N LEU A 863 9.43 -17.86 -4.97
CA LEU A 863 10.21 -16.90 -4.21
C LEU A 863 10.18 -15.54 -4.91
N ASP A 864 9.86 -14.49 -4.16
CA ASP A 864 9.84 -13.12 -4.68
C ASP A 864 11.06 -12.35 -4.14
N GLU A 865 11.99 -12.02 -5.04
CA GLU A 865 13.23 -11.29 -4.78
C GLU A 865 13.99 -11.80 -3.55
N PRO A 866 14.39 -13.09 -3.50
CA PRO A 866 14.98 -13.70 -2.30
C PRO A 866 16.38 -13.20 -1.95
N THR A 867 17.03 -12.42 -2.82
CA THR A 867 18.38 -11.88 -2.58
C THR A 867 18.37 -10.48 -1.95
N THR A 868 17.20 -9.97 -1.62
CA THR A 868 17.04 -8.66 -0.96
C THR A 868 17.85 -8.60 0.33
N GLY A 869 18.74 -7.59 0.44
CA GLY A 869 19.58 -7.38 1.62
C GLY A 869 20.69 -8.39 1.81
N LEU A 870 21.06 -9.14 0.77
CA LEU A 870 22.09 -10.15 0.84
C LEU A 870 23.42 -9.70 0.22
N HIS A 871 24.49 -9.92 0.96
CA HIS A 871 25.84 -9.86 0.41
C HIS A 871 26.11 -11.02 -0.56
N PHE A 872 27.07 -10.90 -1.46
CA PHE A 872 27.43 -11.93 -2.45
C PHE A 872 27.63 -13.33 -1.85
N GLU A 873 28.28 -13.43 -0.68
CA GLU A 873 28.48 -14.72 0.00
C GLU A 873 27.16 -15.30 0.52
N ASP A 874 26.25 -14.45 1.03
CA ASP A 874 24.92 -14.89 1.50
C ASP A 874 24.08 -15.39 0.32
N ILE A 875 24.19 -14.75 -0.86
CA ILE A 875 23.54 -15.19 -2.10
C ILE A 875 24.01 -16.58 -2.47
N LYS A 876 25.32 -16.85 -2.41
CA LYS A 876 25.89 -18.16 -2.69
C LYS A 876 25.29 -19.24 -1.78
N VAL A 877 25.24 -18.99 -0.46
CA VAL A 877 24.66 -19.93 0.50
C VAL A 877 23.17 -20.16 0.20
N LEU A 878 22.39 -19.12 -0.07
CA LEU A 878 20.98 -19.23 -0.45
C LEU A 878 20.81 -20.11 -1.70
N MET A 879 21.62 -19.86 -2.74
CA MET A 879 21.52 -20.61 -4.00
C MET A 879 21.89 -22.10 -3.84
N GLU A 880 22.83 -22.44 -2.95
CA GLU A 880 23.14 -23.82 -2.59
C GLU A 880 21.93 -24.52 -1.96
N VAL A 881 21.22 -23.84 -1.07
CA VAL A 881 19.98 -24.34 -0.43
C VAL A 881 18.87 -24.56 -1.45
N LEU A 882 18.66 -23.59 -2.35
CA LEU A 882 17.63 -23.72 -3.39
C LEU A 882 17.96 -24.83 -4.38
N ASN A 883 19.24 -25.01 -4.73
CA ASN A 883 19.68 -26.13 -5.55
C ASN A 883 19.40 -27.50 -4.88
N LYS A 884 19.62 -27.64 -3.58
CA LYS A 884 19.27 -28.87 -2.84
C LYS A 884 17.77 -29.18 -2.89
N LEU A 885 16.88 -28.15 -2.92
CA LEU A 885 15.43 -28.36 -3.10
C LEU A 885 15.13 -28.92 -4.50
N VAL A 886 15.77 -28.37 -5.53
CA VAL A 886 15.59 -28.83 -6.91
C VAL A 886 16.12 -30.26 -7.09
N GLU A 887 17.26 -30.59 -6.47
CA GLU A 887 17.83 -31.95 -6.52
C GLU A 887 16.91 -33.02 -5.93
N LYS A 888 16.03 -32.64 -5.00
CA LYS A 888 15.00 -33.51 -4.44
C LYS A 888 13.76 -33.67 -5.37
N GLY A 889 13.78 -33.07 -6.56
CA GLY A 889 12.71 -33.15 -7.56
C GLY A 889 11.72 -31.99 -7.56
N ASN A 890 11.84 -31.03 -6.65
CA ASN A 890 10.95 -29.86 -6.57
C ASN A 890 11.22 -28.85 -7.70
N THR A 891 10.25 -27.98 -7.92
CA THR A 891 10.39 -26.81 -8.80
C THR A 891 10.60 -25.56 -7.97
N VAL A 892 11.59 -24.76 -8.30
CA VAL A 892 11.85 -23.49 -7.66
C VAL A 892 11.69 -22.37 -8.69
N LEU A 893 10.66 -21.55 -8.51
CA LEU A 893 10.36 -20.38 -9.33
C LEU A 893 10.78 -19.12 -8.59
N ILE A 894 11.68 -18.34 -9.17
CA ILE A 894 12.25 -17.15 -8.54
C ILE A 894 11.91 -15.94 -9.40
N ILE A 895 11.31 -14.90 -8.80
CA ILE A 895 11.22 -13.58 -9.42
C ILE A 895 12.47 -12.83 -9.00
N GLU A 896 13.32 -12.42 -9.95
CA GLU A 896 14.60 -11.81 -9.60
C GLU A 896 15.12 -10.80 -10.61
N HIS A 897 15.94 -9.87 -10.10
CA HIS A 897 16.67 -8.87 -10.86
C HIS A 897 18.20 -9.01 -10.73
N ASN A 898 18.68 -9.73 -9.72
CA ASN A 898 20.08 -9.94 -9.44
C ASN A 898 20.72 -10.87 -10.49
N LEU A 899 21.72 -10.39 -11.22
CA LEU A 899 22.37 -11.14 -12.28
C LEU A 899 23.11 -12.38 -11.76
N ASP A 900 23.60 -12.35 -10.53
CA ASP A 900 24.26 -13.51 -9.91
C ASP A 900 23.29 -14.68 -9.71
N VAL A 901 22.03 -14.43 -9.46
CA VAL A 901 20.97 -15.46 -9.40
C VAL A 901 20.52 -15.86 -10.80
N ILE A 902 20.27 -14.88 -11.66
CA ILE A 902 19.78 -15.13 -13.02
C ILE A 902 20.74 -16.03 -13.80
N LYS A 903 22.07 -15.81 -13.68
CA LYS A 903 23.07 -16.66 -14.33
C LYS A 903 23.12 -18.09 -13.79
N LEU A 904 22.60 -18.35 -12.58
CA LEU A 904 22.54 -19.68 -11.97
C LEU A 904 21.27 -20.47 -12.35
N ALA A 905 20.23 -19.83 -12.84
CA ALA A 905 18.96 -20.45 -13.19
C ALA A 905 19.12 -21.49 -14.32
N ASP A 906 18.36 -22.58 -14.26
CA ASP A 906 18.30 -23.56 -15.35
C ASP A 906 17.51 -23.02 -16.53
N TYR A 907 16.46 -22.22 -16.25
CA TYR A 907 15.58 -21.65 -17.26
C TYR A 907 15.17 -20.22 -16.89
N ILE A 908 15.08 -19.34 -17.85
CA ILE A 908 14.66 -17.95 -17.70
C ILE A 908 13.40 -17.70 -18.52
N ILE A 909 12.47 -16.95 -17.94
CA ILE A 909 11.33 -16.37 -18.64
C ILE A 909 11.43 -14.85 -18.45
N ASP A 910 11.73 -14.13 -19.54
CA ASP A 910 11.98 -12.69 -19.51
C ASP A 910 10.74 -11.92 -19.97
N MET A 911 10.27 -11.01 -19.12
CA MET A 911 9.08 -10.20 -19.35
C MET A 911 9.47 -8.77 -19.76
N GLY A 912 8.70 -8.21 -20.68
CA GLY A 912 8.99 -6.88 -21.18
C GLY A 912 8.06 -6.47 -22.34
N PRO A 913 8.59 -5.64 -23.26
CA PRO A 913 9.95 -5.08 -23.33
C PRO A 913 10.25 -3.98 -22.31
N GLU A 914 9.23 -3.24 -21.88
CA GLU A 914 9.30 -2.12 -20.94
C GLU A 914 8.36 -2.35 -19.72
N GLY A 915 8.30 -1.37 -18.81
CA GLY A 915 7.31 -1.32 -17.73
C GLY A 915 5.94 -0.78 -18.16
N GLY A 916 4.92 -0.95 -17.31
CA GLY A 916 3.59 -0.39 -17.49
C GLY A 916 2.88 -0.85 -18.77
N VAL A 917 2.24 0.06 -19.47
CA VAL A 917 1.45 -0.22 -20.69
C VAL A 917 2.30 -0.82 -21.83
N LYS A 918 3.59 -0.48 -21.89
CA LYS A 918 4.53 -1.02 -22.89
C LYS A 918 5.08 -2.40 -22.53
N GLY A 919 4.82 -2.89 -21.32
CA GLY A 919 5.18 -4.21 -20.85
C GLY A 919 4.12 -5.26 -21.08
N GLY A 920 4.11 -6.28 -20.22
CA GLY A 920 3.04 -7.28 -20.13
C GLY A 920 3.10 -8.40 -21.18
N THR A 921 4.29 -8.69 -21.74
CA THR A 921 4.52 -9.80 -22.67
C THR A 921 5.77 -10.59 -22.31
N ILE A 922 5.85 -11.85 -22.68
CA ILE A 922 7.08 -12.66 -22.60
C ILE A 922 7.90 -12.37 -23.86
N ILE A 923 9.12 -11.81 -23.68
CA ILE A 923 10.03 -11.43 -24.77
C ILE A 923 11.11 -12.48 -25.05
N GLY A 924 11.38 -13.33 -24.07
CA GLY A 924 12.35 -14.39 -24.19
C GLY A 924 12.13 -15.52 -23.19
N GLU A 925 12.43 -16.75 -23.61
CA GLU A 925 12.41 -17.92 -22.75
C GLU A 925 13.52 -18.90 -23.18
N GLY A 926 14.09 -19.60 -22.20
CA GLY A 926 15.15 -20.57 -22.42
C GLY A 926 16.26 -20.55 -21.37
N THR A 927 17.38 -21.21 -21.62
CA THR A 927 18.56 -21.13 -20.73
C THR A 927 19.19 -19.74 -20.77
N PRO A 928 19.94 -19.32 -19.74
CA PRO A 928 20.66 -18.04 -19.71
C PRO A 928 21.46 -17.79 -20.99
N GLU A 929 22.20 -18.79 -21.46
CA GLU A 929 23.00 -18.71 -22.68
C GLU A 929 22.14 -18.50 -23.93
N SER A 930 20.94 -19.12 -23.98
CA SER A 930 20.00 -18.97 -25.10
C SER A 930 19.39 -17.57 -25.13
N ILE A 931 19.10 -16.99 -23.97
CA ILE A 931 18.56 -15.61 -23.83
C ILE A 931 19.60 -14.61 -24.37
N VAL A 932 20.86 -14.74 -23.94
CA VAL A 932 21.97 -13.89 -24.43
C VAL A 932 22.15 -14.04 -25.94
N LYS A 933 22.10 -15.26 -26.48
CA LYS A 933 22.22 -15.52 -27.91
C LYS A 933 21.07 -14.91 -28.73
N LYS A 934 19.85 -14.93 -28.21
CA LYS A 934 18.68 -14.27 -28.82
C LYS A 934 18.81 -12.75 -28.81
N GLY A 935 19.52 -12.17 -27.84
CA GLY A 935 19.84 -10.73 -27.73
C GLY A 935 18.66 -9.81 -27.61
N LYS A 936 17.47 -10.29 -27.19
CA LYS A 936 16.27 -9.50 -27.00
C LYS A 936 16.11 -9.08 -25.53
N GLY A 937 15.76 -7.81 -25.31
CA GLY A 937 15.48 -7.27 -23.99
C GLY A 937 16.72 -6.80 -23.23
N PHE A 938 16.45 -6.11 -22.13
CA PHE A 938 17.50 -5.55 -21.27
C PHE A 938 18.23 -6.64 -20.47
N THR A 939 17.52 -7.67 -20.02
CA THR A 939 18.11 -8.80 -19.28
C THR A 939 19.21 -9.48 -20.12
N ALA A 940 18.96 -9.73 -21.39
CA ALA A 940 19.96 -10.32 -22.30
C ALA A 940 21.23 -9.47 -22.43
N LYS A 941 21.08 -8.14 -22.47
CA LYS A 941 22.20 -7.20 -22.59
C LYS A 941 23.14 -7.29 -21.38
N TYR A 942 22.59 -7.17 -20.17
CA TYR A 942 23.41 -7.16 -18.94
C TYR A 942 23.93 -8.55 -18.57
N LEU A 943 23.14 -9.60 -18.82
CA LEU A 943 23.55 -10.98 -18.54
C LEU A 943 24.75 -11.43 -19.40
N LYS A 944 24.94 -10.83 -20.58
CA LYS A 944 26.06 -11.10 -21.46
C LYS A 944 27.42 -10.80 -20.81
N GLU A 945 27.47 -9.83 -19.91
CA GLU A 945 28.72 -9.42 -19.24
C GLU A 945 29.05 -10.35 -18.05
N GLU A 946 28.09 -11.13 -17.57
CA GLU A 946 28.23 -12.01 -16.41
C GLU A 946 28.37 -13.50 -16.74
N LEU A 947 28.08 -13.93 -17.99
CA LEU A 947 28.24 -15.29 -18.49
C LEU A 947 29.59 -15.42 -19.24
#